data_4d5d8e88c8b4089df44e308f9caea59f
#
_entry.id   4d5d8e88c8b4089df44e308f9caea59f
#
_cell.length_a   1.000
_cell.length_b   1.000
_cell.length_c   1.000
_cell.angle_alpha   90.00
_cell.angle_beta   90.00
_cell.angle_gamma   90.00
#
_symmetry.space_group_name_H-M   'P 1'
#
loop_
_entity.id
_entity.type
_entity.pdbx_description
1 polymer ?
#
loop_
_entity_poly.entity_id
_entity_poly.type
_entity_poly.pdbx_seq_one_letter_code
_entity_poly.pdbx_strand_id
1 'polypeptide(L)'
;MHHEAYQYVQVMELSTRQRATLSAIVDTFAPGDGVAIPSASDLRAGDVAVSYADRSPRDSDGNTLSQSLSLFDNRVFCATVLGTRGQRFVDLTAAERERVLVDLSRSRFVQKRMLFKRLRNVALLAYYAAGGADGQHGPGAELMAAIGYPRQAPMKKPRARAMRALRPLSPTRYEIDASTACDVVVIGSGAGGAVAAAVLAEAGLDVLVLERGEYVSPTEAGDSDLDNLSQLYARGPFWTENAQSYLLSARCLGGGTVIAHGGYYRIPDEVRADWAARGVDTGPAFDAALDEVWQRSGITDGLGAPSVRDVLLEKGCAALDLPVRTVGLADDDEADGRWGPASRIASKQDAGRTWLRDAEKRGARIVTGAQARSIETQAGRARTVIARTSGGSWLTVKCSAVVVAAGGFETPALLRRSGIGGSHVGKHLHLHPTATAVGLFGDLIDPWSGLPSTRFSDAHADLDGKGFGVRYETIPLTPALASSFVPWRNPVEHLNVMRQFPHLSMVRVMLRDRGAGEVVMDAAGEPSVRYELAEADRAHLRTGVDTAVKILEAAGARRIFTGQQRGGDYVPGDRPLEEFLQRSHAAGYGVGEIALGASDPMSTARMASSERRGAANPEGALWDVPNVVIADASMLPTASGVHPIGVVQALALRNARALAARLKA
;
A
#
# COMPACT_ATOMS: atom_id res chain seq x y z
N MET A 1 -27.69 14.40 -9.95
CA MET A 1 -27.60 15.46 -8.92
C MET A 1 -26.88 14.87 -7.70
N HIS A 2 -25.58 14.58 -7.80
CA HIS A 2 -24.74 14.09 -6.67
C HIS A 2 -23.26 14.54 -6.80
N HIS A 3 -23.02 15.76 -7.35
CA HIS A 3 -21.65 16.27 -7.54
C HIS A 3 -21.25 17.39 -6.56
N GLU A 4 -22.04 17.70 -5.53
CA GLU A 4 -21.77 18.88 -4.67
C GLU A 4 -21.23 18.59 -3.26
N ALA A 5 -20.93 17.35 -2.88
CA ALA A 5 -20.52 17.01 -1.49
C ALA A 5 -19.00 17.02 -1.22
N TYR A 6 -18.17 17.55 -2.11
CA TYR A 6 -16.70 17.58 -1.94
C TYR A 6 -16.08 18.98 -1.81
N GLN A 7 -16.86 19.96 -1.37
CA GLN A 7 -16.34 21.32 -1.14
C GLN A 7 -15.94 21.49 0.33
N TYR A 8 -14.71 21.19 0.67
CA TYR A 8 -13.85 21.84 1.67
C TYR A 8 -12.44 21.17 1.68
N VAL A 9 -11.91 20.82 0.52
CA VAL A 9 -10.47 20.67 0.34
C VAL A 9 -10.00 22.01 -0.22
N GLN A 10 -9.06 22.65 0.44
CA GLN A 10 -8.42 23.85 -0.10
C GLN A 10 -7.75 23.42 -1.41
N VAL A 11 -8.35 23.78 -2.54
CA VAL A 11 -7.84 23.41 -3.88
C VAL A 11 -6.42 23.97 -3.98
N MET A 12 -5.45 23.12 -4.27
CA MET A 12 -4.07 23.55 -4.44
C MET A 12 -3.98 24.49 -5.62
N GLU A 13 -3.89 25.78 -5.36
CA GLU A 13 -3.71 26.79 -6.40
C GLU A 13 -2.24 26.87 -6.82
N LEU A 14 -1.90 26.16 -7.90
CA LEU A 14 -0.62 26.40 -8.58
C LEU A 14 -0.70 27.70 -9.39
N SER A 15 0.31 28.54 -9.27
CA SER A 15 0.49 29.67 -10.17
C SER A 15 0.63 29.22 -11.62
N THR A 16 0.34 30.10 -12.57
CA THR A 16 0.51 29.81 -14.01
C THR A 16 1.92 29.29 -14.33
N ARG A 17 2.95 29.81 -13.64
CA ARG A 17 4.33 29.37 -13.81
C ARG A 17 4.57 27.95 -13.29
N GLN A 18 4.05 27.64 -12.13
CA GLN A 18 4.15 26.29 -11.55
C GLN A 18 3.41 25.25 -12.41
N ARG A 19 2.24 25.59 -12.96
CA ARG A 19 1.51 24.73 -13.91
C ARG A 19 2.33 24.50 -15.18
N ALA A 20 2.92 25.53 -15.76
CA ALA A 20 3.79 25.40 -16.92
C ALA A 20 5.03 24.54 -16.63
N THR A 21 5.64 24.71 -15.45
CA THR A 21 6.77 23.88 -15.01
C THR A 21 6.39 22.43 -14.82
N LEU A 22 5.23 22.16 -14.20
CA LEU A 22 4.72 20.79 -14.02
C LEU A 22 4.45 20.14 -15.38
N SER A 23 3.76 20.82 -16.29
CA SER A 23 3.51 20.33 -17.65
C SER A 23 4.82 20.00 -18.37
N ALA A 24 5.82 20.89 -18.32
CA ALA A 24 7.12 20.65 -18.92
C ALA A 24 7.86 19.44 -18.32
N ILE A 25 7.73 19.21 -17.00
CA ILE A 25 8.29 18.03 -16.34
C ILE A 25 7.59 16.76 -16.81
N VAL A 26 6.26 16.72 -16.77
CA VAL A 26 5.48 15.54 -17.13
C VAL A 26 5.67 15.19 -18.61
N ASP A 27 5.65 16.18 -19.49
CA ASP A 27 5.97 16.00 -20.93
C ASP A 27 7.39 15.50 -21.18
N THR A 28 8.35 15.88 -20.35
CA THR A 28 9.72 15.36 -20.51
C THR A 28 9.81 13.88 -20.13
N PHE A 29 9.00 13.41 -19.15
CA PHE A 29 8.93 11.99 -18.83
C PHE A 29 8.15 11.17 -19.87
N ALA A 30 7.11 11.75 -20.46
CA ALA A 30 6.19 11.09 -21.40
C ALA A 30 5.79 12.03 -22.56
N PRO A 31 6.71 12.28 -23.51
CA PRO A 31 6.46 13.21 -24.61
C PRO A 31 5.53 12.63 -25.69
N GLY A 32 5.12 11.37 -25.58
CA GLY A 32 4.47 10.65 -26.67
C GLY A 32 5.45 10.25 -27.78
N ASP A 33 4.94 9.81 -28.92
CA ASP A 33 5.75 9.46 -30.09
C ASP A 33 5.44 10.32 -31.32
N GLY A 34 4.49 11.25 -31.17
CA GLY A 34 4.01 12.12 -32.25
C GLY A 34 3.18 11.42 -33.31
N VAL A 35 2.82 10.13 -33.15
CA VAL A 35 2.07 9.34 -34.14
C VAL A 35 0.87 8.63 -33.52
N ALA A 36 1.09 7.71 -32.60
CA ALA A 36 0.06 6.84 -32.03
C ALA A 36 -0.05 6.96 -30.51
N ILE A 37 0.99 7.45 -29.85
CA ILE A 37 1.02 7.60 -28.40
C ILE A 37 0.96 9.09 -28.05
N PRO A 38 -0.12 9.52 -27.39
CA PRO A 38 -0.27 10.92 -27.00
C PRO A 38 0.80 11.36 -25.99
N SER A 39 1.16 12.63 -26.03
CA SER A 39 2.01 13.25 -25.02
C SER A 39 1.28 13.39 -23.67
N ALA A 40 2.02 13.67 -22.61
CA ALA A 40 1.42 13.98 -21.34
C ALA A 40 0.55 15.26 -21.37
N SER A 41 0.90 16.23 -22.21
CA SER A 41 0.08 17.43 -22.46
C SER A 41 -1.23 17.09 -23.16
N ASP A 42 -1.23 16.19 -24.16
CA ASP A 42 -2.45 15.75 -24.84
C ASP A 42 -3.43 15.08 -23.86
N LEU A 43 -2.90 14.36 -22.86
CA LEU A 43 -3.67 13.71 -21.80
C LEU A 43 -3.98 14.65 -20.62
N ARG A 44 -3.51 15.89 -20.63
CA ARG A 44 -3.61 16.79 -19.48
C ARG A 44 -3.09 16.15 -18.18
N ALA A 45 -2.04 15.33 -18.28
CA ALA A 45 -1.51 14.58 -17.15
C ALA A 45 -0.99 15.49 -16.02
N GLY A 46 -0.61 16.73 -16.31
CA GLY A 46 -0.32 17.74 -15.31
C GLY A 46 -1.52 18.07 -14.41
N ASP A 47 -2.73 18.16 -14.97
CA ASP A 47 -3.96 18.40 -14.19
C ASP A 47 -4.30 17.18 -13.34
N VAL A 48 -4.05 15.98 -13.85
CA VAL A 48 -4.19 14.71 -13.09
C VAL A 48 -3.24 14.68 -11.90
N ALA A 49 -1.99 15.11 -12.09
CA ALA A 49 -0.99 15.20 -11.01
C ALA A 49 -1.42 16.21 -9.92
N VAL A 50 -1.99 17.37 -10.32
CA VAL A 50 -2.55 18.36 -9.39
C VAL A 50 -3.75 17.76 -8.65
N SER A 51 -4.72 17.20 -9.36
CA SER A 51 -5.90 16.58 -8.76
C SER A 51 -5.53 15.47 -7.77
N TYR A 52 -4.48 14.72 -8.06
CA TYR A 52 -3.94 13.70 -7.16
C TYR A 52 -3.37 14.31 -5.87
N ALA A 53 -2.60 15.39 -5.99
CA ALA A 53 -2.05 16.09 -4.83
C ALA A 53 -3.14 16.79 -3.99
N ASP A 54 -4.17 17.36 -4.65
CA ASP A 54 -5.32 17.98 -3.98
C ASP A 54 -6.17 16.97 -3.18
N ARG A 55 -6.29 15.75 -3.68
CA ARG A 55 -7.01 14.67 -3.00
C ARG A 55 -6.21 14.04 -1.87
N SER A 56 -4.93 14.37 -1.72
CA SER A 56 -4.16 13.97 -0.57
C SER A 56 -4.74 14.60 0.71
N PRO A 57 -5.00 13.82 1.75
CA PRO A 57 -5.51 14.37 3.01
C PRO A 57 -4.46 15.18 3.80
N ARG A 58 -3.29 15.40 3.21
CA ARG A 58 -2.20 16.23 3.77
C ARG A 58 -2.07 17.52 2.98
N ASP A 59 -2.34 18.64 3.62
CA ASP A 59 -2.00 19.97 3.10
C ASP A 59 -0.49 20.09 2.78
N SER A 60 0.35 19.36 3.53
CA SER A 60 1.79 19.31 3.32
C SER A 60 2.21 18.69 1.97
N ASP A 61 1.42 17.79 1.39
CA ASP A 61 1.78 17.13 0.13
C ASP A 61 1.61 18.10 -1.06
N GLY A 62 0.51 18.86 -1.07
CA GLY A 62 0.31 19.96 -2.01
C GLY A 62 1.38 21.04 -1.88
N ASN A 63 1.69 21.44 -0.65
CA ASN A 63 2.76 22.40 -0.37
C ASN A 63 4.12 21.87 -0.83
N THR A 64 4.44 20.59 -0.66
CA THR A 64 5.70 19.98 -1.11
C THR A 64 5.81 19.98 -2.63
N LEU A 65 4.73 19.68 -3.36
CA LEU A 65 4.71 19.77 -4.82
C LEU A 65 4.90 21.20 -5.28
N SER A 66 4.12 22.14 -4.73
CA SER A 66 4.23 23.58 -5.05
C SER A 66 5.64 24.12 -4.80
N GLN A 67 6.26 23.82 -3.65
CA GLN A 67 7.64 24.21 -3.33
C GLN A 67 8.64 23.58 -4.31
N SER A 68 8.48 22.31 -4.64
CA SER A 68 9.35 21.63 -5.61
C SER A 68 9.29 22.28 -6.98
N LEU A 69 8.08 22.63 -7.46
CA LEU A 69 7.91 23.33 -8.73
C LEU A 69 8.53 24.74 -8.72
N SER A 70 8.43 25.45 -7.59
CA SER A 70 9.07 26.76 -7.42
C SER A 70 10.60 26.70 -7.53
N LEU A 71 11.22 25.59 -7.09
CA LEU A 71 12.66 25.37 -7.27
C LEU A 71 13.05 25.30 -8.75
N PHE A 72 12.25 24.63 -9.58
CA PHE A 72 12.49 24.53 -11.03
C PHE A 72 12.26 25.85 -11.79
N ASP A 73 11.55 26.81 -11.19
CA ASP A 73 11.40 28.17 -11.70
C ASP A 73 12.48 29.13 -11.16
N ASN A 74 13.24 28.71 -10.14
CA ASN A 74 14.29 29.51 -9.53
C ASN A 74 15.61 29.42 -10.34
N ARG A 75 16.09 30.55 -10.89
CA ARG A 75 17.28 30.58 -11.74
C ARG A 75 18.56 30.15 -11.02
N VAL A 76 18.70 30.45 -9.73
CA VAL A 76 19.88 30.05 -8.94
C VAL A 76 19.90 28.55 -8.75
N PHE A 77 18.76 27.96 -8.36
CA PHE A 77 18.62 26.51 -8.27
C PHE A 77 18.89 25.82 -9.62
N CYS A 78 18.34 26.37 -10.70
CA CYS A 78 18.56 25.87 -12.05
C CYS A 78 20.03 25.90 -12.44
N ALA A 79 20.75 26.97 -12.11
CA ALA A 79 22.20 27.09 -12.40
C ALA A 79 23.02 26.12 -11.56
N THR A 80 22.77 26.05 -10.23
CA THR A 80 23.67 25.38 -9.29
C THR A 80 23.32 23.89 -9.11
N VAL A 81 22.04 23.54 -9.15
CA VAL A 81 21.55 22.18 -8.93
C VAL A 81 21.28 21.45 -10.24
N LEU A 82 20.59 22.10 -11.19
CA LEU A 82 20.22 21.49 -12.46
C LEU A 82 21.29 21.66 -13.56
N GLY A 83 22.24 22.60 -13.40
CA GLY A 83 23.31 22.86 -14.37
C GLY A 83 22.85 23.55 -15.67
N THR A 84 21.74 24.28 -15.62
CA THR A 84 21.11 24.90 -16.83
C THR A 84 21.62 26.29 -17.18
N ARG A 85 22.74 26.74 -16.62
CA ARG A 85 23.30 28.08 -16.79
C ARG A 85 22.33 29.20 -16.42
N GLY A 86 21.41 28.94 -15.50
CA GLY A 86 20.42 29.89 -15.01
C GLY A 86 19.15 30.02 -15.86
N GLN A 87 19.00 29.22 -16.91
CA GLN A 87 17.73 29.10 -17.60
C GLN A 87 16.77 28.27 -16.72
N ARG A 88 15.51 28.69 -16.64
CA ARG A 88 14.47 27.90 -15.93
C ARG A 88 14.17 26.63 -16.71
N PHE A 89 13.72 25.59 -16.02
CA PHE A 89 13.45 24.31 -16.65
C PHE A 89 12.45 24.42 -17.82
N VAL A 90 11.42 25.26 -17.68
CA VAL A 90 10.40 25.49 -18.71
C VAL A 90 10.94 26.14 -19.96
N ASP A 91 12.03 26.96 -19.84
CA ASP A 91 12.65 27.70 -20.96
C ASP A 91 13.64 26.83 -21.77
N LEU A 92 13.94 25.60 -21.29
CA LEU A 92 14.84 24.67 -21.96
C LEU A 92 14.15 23.97 -23.14
N THR A 93 14.92 23.56 -24.12
CA THR A 93 14.47 22.66 -25.19
C THR A 93 14.13 21.27 -24.61
N ALA A 94 13.34 20.48 -25.31
CA ALA A 94 12.99 19.11 -24.90
C ALA A 94 14.25 18.25 -24.62
N ALA A 95 15.26 18.32 -25.49
CA ALA A 95 16.51 17.56 -25.31
C ALA A 95 17.33 18.03 -24.07
N GLU A 96 17.31 19.34 -23.77
CA GLU A 96 17.96 19.84 -22.56
C GLU A 96 17.21 19.43 -21.29
N ARG A 97 15.88 19.48 -21.30
CA ARG A 97 15.05 18.98 -20.18
C ARG A 97 15.29 17.51 -19.91
N GLU A 98 15.31 16.69 -20.96
CA GLU A 98 15.64 15.26 -20.86
C GLU A 98 17.02 15.05 -20.23
N ARG A 99 18.05 15.77 -20.71
CA ARG A 99 19.40 15.70 -20.14
C ARG A 99 19.42 16.03 -18.66
N VAL A 100 18.71 17.09 -18.23
CA VAL A 100 18.60 17.46 -16.81
C VAL A 100 18.01 16.32 -15.98
N LEU A 101 16.93 15.66 -16.44
CA LEU A 101 16.33 14.56 -15.72
C LEU A 101 17.24 13.31 -15.67
N VAL A 102 17.93 13.01 -16.77
CA VAL A 102 18.92 11.93 -16.83
C VAL A 102 20.08 12.20 -15.85
N ASP A 103 20.60 13.43 -15.81
CA ASP A 103 21.68 13.83 -14.90
C ASP A 103 21.25 13.76 -13.43
N LEU A 104 20.02 14.18 -13.10
CA LEU A 104 19.45 14.00 -11.76
C LEU A 104 19.40 12.51 -11.38
N SER A 105 18.96 11.64 -12.29
CA SER A 105 18.79 10.20 -12.05
C SER A 105 20.11 9.47 -11.77
N ARG A 106 21.19 9.93 -12.40
CA ARG A 106 22.54 9.34 -12.33
C ARG A 106 23.47 10.04 -11.32
N SER A 107 23.01 11.11 -10.69
CA SER A 107 23.83 11.93 -9.80
C SER A 107 24.44 11.12 -8.65
N ARG A 108 25.68 11.48 -8.27
CA ARG A 108 26.32 10.98 -7.05
C ARG A 108 25.60 11.46 -5.77
N PHE A 109 24.90 12.60 -5.84
CA PHE A 109 24.18 13.17 -4.71
C PHE A 109 22.82 12.51 -4.54
N VAL A 110 22.57 11.95 -3.35
CA VAL A 110 21.32 11.26 -3.00
C VAL A 110 20.10 12.17 -3.19
N GLN A 111 20.20 13.43 -2.77
CA GLN A 111 19.12 14.42 -2.86
C GLN A 111 18.64 14.62 -4.31
N LYS A 112 19.57 14.66 -5.27
CA LYS A 112 19.23 14.77 -6.70
C LYS A 112 18.50 13.52 -7.20
N ARG A 113 18.96 12.32 -6.81
CA ARG A 113 18.28 11.08 -7.18
C ARG A 113 16.89 10.95 -6.54
N MET A 114 16.76 11.43 -5.28
CA MET A 114 15.44 11.47 -4.61
C MET A 114 14.48 12.44 -5.32
N LEU A 115 14.95 13.62 -5.71
CA LEU A 115 14.15 14.58 -6.48
C LEU A 115 13.69 13.96 -7.80
N PHE A 116 14.60 13.36 -8.57
CA PHE A 116 14.26 12.64 -9.80
C PHE A 116 13.18 11.57 -9.54
N LYS A 117 13.36 10.72 -8.51
CA LYS A 117 12.45 9.63 -8.19
C LYS A 117 11.03 10.13 -7.87
N ARG A 118 10.92 11.22 -7.10
CA ARG A 118 9.63 11.84 -6.78
C ARG A 118 8.95 12.39 -8.04
N LEU A 119 9.67 13.14 -8.84
CA LEU A 119 9.13 13.71 -10.09
C LEU A 119 8.69 12.62 -11.06
N ARG A 120 9.55 11.60 -11.28
CA ARG A 120 9.23 10.46 -12.16
C ARG A 120 7.93 9.77 -11.73
N ASN A 121 7.80 9.47 -10.45
CA ASN A 121 6.65 8.72 -9.98
C ASN A 121 5.35 9.52 -10.11
N VAL A 122 5.37 10.82 -9.77
CA VAL A 122 4.19 11.68 -9.96
C VAL A 122 3.84 11.80 -11.46
N ALA A 123 4.84 12.03 -12.31
CA ALA A 123 4.64 12.23 -13.73
C ALA A 123 4.10 10.96 -14.43
N LEU A 124 4.74 9.80 -14.22
CA LEU A 124 4.33 8.56 -14.88
C LEU A 124 3.03 7.99 -14.30
N LEU A 125 2.80 8.11 -12.98
CA LEU A 125 1.51 7.76 -12.39
C LEU A 125 0.39 8.59 -13.01
N ALA A 126 0.57 9.91 -13.09
CA ALA A 126 -0.43 10.80 -13.66
C ALA A 126 -0.67 10.53 -15.15
N TYR A 127 0.39 10.25 -15.91
CA TYR A 127 0.31 9.95 -17.33
C TYR A 127 -0.49 8.67 -17.60
N TYR A 128 -0.13 7.55 -16.99
CA TYR A 128 -0.84 6.27 -17.21
C TYR A 128 -2.21 6.23 -16.54
N ALA A 129 -2.42 6.97 -15.45
CA ALA A 129 -3.74 7.10 -14.85
C ALA A 129 -4.68 7.96 -15.70
N ALA A 130 -4.17 9.01 -16.35
CA ALA A 130 -4.94 9.81 -17.30
C ALA A 130 -5.44 8.99 -18.49
N GLY A 131 -4.64 8.00 -18.94
CA GLY A 131 -5.03 7.07 -20.00
C GLY A 131 -6.28 6.24 -19.67
N GLY A 132 -6.59 6.01 -18.41
CA GLY A 132 -7.77 5.27 -17.96
C GLY A 132 -9.02 6.13 -17.76
N ALA A 133 -8.90 7.46 -17.71
CA ALA A 133 -9.97 8.36 -17.26
C ALA A 133 -10.99 8.80 -18.34
N ASP A 134 -10.63 8.76 -19.61
CA ASP A 134 -11.36 9.44 -20.71
C ASP A 134 -12.46 8.61 -21.42
N GLY A 135 -13.18 7.75 -20.73
CA GLY A 135 -14.28 7.02 -21.36
C GLY A 135 -13.85 6.20 -22.61
N GLN A 136 -14.77 5.91 -23.56
CA GLN A 136 -14.50 4.99 -24.67
C GLN A 136 -13.71 5.58 -25.86
N HIS A 137 -13.49 6.88 -25.91
CA HIS A 137 -12.82 7.59 -27.02
C HIS A 137 -11.92 8.69 -26.44
N GLY A 138 -10.89 9.05 -27.19
CA GLY A 138 -9.98 10.13 -26.82
C GLY A 138 -8.53 9.68 -26.60
N PRO A 139 -7.61 10.62 -26.31
CA PRO A 139 -6.17 10.35 -26.21
C PRO A 139 -5.81 9.28 -25.18
N GLY A 140 -6.57 9.18 -24.09
CA GLY A 140 -6.37 8.14 -23.10
C GLY A 140 -6.61 6.73 -23.63
N ALA A 141 -7.62 6.58 -24.51
CA ALA A 141 -7.90 5.31 -25.19
C ALA A 141 -6.80 4.94 -26.15
N GLU A 142 -6.25 5.90 -26.86
CA GLU A 142 -5.14 5.72 -27.79
C GLU A 142 -3.88 5.25 -27.06
N LEU A 143 -3.55 5.86 -25.92
CA LEU A 143 -2.45 5.41 -25.07
C LEU A 143 -2.63 3.95 -24.65
N MET A 144 -3.79 3.59 -24.08
CA MET A 144 -4.04 2.22 -23.59
C MET A 144 -3.98 1.21 -24.72
N ALA A 145 -4.54 1.53 -25.90
CA ALA A 145 -4.46 0.67 -27.08
C ALA A 145 -3.02 0.52 -27.58
N ALA A 146 -2.25 1.60 -27.61
CA ALA A 146 -0.88 1.59 -28.10
C ALA A 146 0.10 0.81 -27.20
N ILE A 147 -0.19 0.71 -25.88
CA ILE A 147 0.56 -0.14 -24.97
C ILE A 147 -0.05 -1.53 -24.79
N GLY A 148 -1.09 -1.87 -25.57
CA GLY A 148 -1.75 -3.17 -25.54
C GLY A 148 -2.52 -3.48 -24.23
N TYR A 149 -2.83 -2.45 -23.42
CA TYR A 149 -3.66 -2.64 -22.24
C TYR A 149 -5.13 -2.61 -22.64
N PRO A 150 -5.87 -3.73 -22.49
CA PRO A 150 -7.26 -3.74 -22.88
C PRO A 150 -8.01 -2.77 -21.98
N ARG A 151 -8.80 -1.89 -22.60
CA ARG A 151 -9.80 -1.18 -21.84
C ARG A 151 -10.66 -2.21 -21.15
N GLN A 152 -10.88 -2.00 -19.87
CA GLN A 152 -11.85 -2.81 -19.16
C GLN A 152 -13.17 -2.66 -19.89
N ALA A 153 -13.61 -3.72 -20.56
CA ALA A 153 -15.00 -3.81 -20.94
C ALA A 153 -15.79 -3.54 -19.66
N PRO A 154 -16.85 -2.69 -19.70
CA PRO A 154 -17.65 -2.42 -18.50
C PRO A 154 -17.90 -3.76 -17.83
N MET A 155 -17.54 -3.85 -16.54
CA MET A 155 -17.69 -5.11 -15.78
C MET A 155 -19.03 -5.71 -16.16
N LYS A 156 -19.04 -6.95 -16.61
CA LYS A 156 -20.30 -7.70 -16.64
C LYS A 156 -20.83 -7.55 -15.23
N LYS A 157 -21.92 -6.80 -15.07
CA LYS A 157 -22.55 -6.58 -13.77
C LYS A 157 -22.52 -7.91 -13.04
N PRO A 158 -21.95 -7.98 -11.81
CA PRO A 158 -21.87 -9.22 -11.07
C PRO A 158 -23.22 -9.93 -11.22
N ARG A 159 -23.22 -11.22 -11.52
CA ARG A 159 -24.48 -11.93 -11.78
C ARG A 159 -25.47 -11.54 -10.70
N ALA A 160 -26.70 -11.21 -11.06
CA ALA A 160 -27.74 -10.70 -10.16
C ALA A 160 -27.91 -11.55 -8.87
N ARG A 161 -27.48 -12.82 -8.91
CA ARG A 161 -27.43 -13.73 -7.77
C ARG A 161 -26.36 -13.34 -6.75
N ALA A 162 -25.15 -12.98 -7.18
CA ALA A 162 -24.09 -12.52 -6.26
C ALA A 162 -24.44 -11.17 -5.64
N MET A 163 -25.02 -10.24 -6.41
CA MET A 163 -25.46 -8.94 -5.88
C MET A 163 -26.67 -9.04 -4.95
N ARG A 164 -27.62 -9.96 -5.19
CA ARG A 164 -28.77 -10.17 -4.28
C ARG A 164 -28.36 -10.80 -2.94
N ALA A 165 -27.27 -11.55 -2.91
CA ALA A 165 -26.72 -12.12 -1.67
C ALA A 165 -26.01 -11.07 -0.80
N LEU A 166 -25.65 -9.93 -1.35
CA LEU A 166 -24.89 -8.87 -0.68
C LEU A 166 -25.83 -7.72 -0.29
N ARG A 167 -26.41 -7.81 0.90
CA ARG A 167 -26.99 -6.61 1.53
C ARG A 167 -25.85 -5.65 1.84
N PRO A 168 -25.79 -4.43 1.25
CA PRO A 168 -24.76 -3.47 1.57
C PRO A 168 -24.77 -3.15 3.07
N LEU A 169 -23.62 -2.80 3.64
CA LEU A 169 -23.56 -2.19 4.95
C LEU A 169 -24.30 -0.86 4.93
N SER A 170 -24.88 -0.47 6.05
CA SER A 170 -25.63 0.77 6.20
C SER A 170 -24.92 1.73 7.17
N PRO A 171 -23.74 2.28 6.79
CA PRO A 171 -23.02 3.18 7.67
C PRO A 171 -23.76 4.50 7.85
N THR A 172 -23.61 5.08 9.03
CA THR A 172 -24.14 6.41 9.36
C THR A 172 -23.09 7.48 9.11
N ARG A 173 -23.51 8.70 8.78
CA ARG A 173 -22.69 9.91 8.73
C ARG A 173 -23.27 10.96 9.68
N TYR A 174 -22.38 11.74 10.27
CA TYR A 174 -22.77 12.90 11.07
C TYR A 174 -22.32 14.16 10.34
N GLU A 175 -23.28 15.02 9.99
CA GLU A 175 -23.06 16.27 9.25
C GLU A 175 -23.01 17.48 10.18
N ILE A 176 -23.44 17.32 11.42
CA ILE A 176 -23.44 18.36 12.48
C ILE A 176 -22.74 17.82 13.73
N ASP A 177 -22.36 18.71 14.61
CA ASP A 177 -21.79 18.34 15.93
C ASP A 177 -22.78 17.45 16.68
N ALA A 178 -22.26 16.32 17.17
CA ALA A 178 -23.07 15.32 17.85
C ALA A 178 -22.34 14.70 19.04
N SER A 179 -23.15 14.20 19.99
CA SER A 179 -22.67 13.40 21.11
C SER A 179 -23.49 12.12 21.22
N THR A 180 -22.79 11.01 21.45
CA THR A 180 -23.40 9.68 21.62
C THR A 180 -22.64 8.87 22.67
N ALA A 181 -23.14 7.70 23.02
CA ALA A 181 -22.48 6.78 23.92
C ALA A 181 -22.58 5.34 23.42
N CYS A 182 -21.67 4.49 23.90
CA CYS A 182 -21.66 3.05 23.68
C CYS A 182 -20.81 2.36 24.75
N ASP A 183 -20.82 1.03 24.80
CA ASP A 183 -19.91 0.29 25.68
C ASP A 183 -18.48 0.34 25.14
N VAL A 184 -18.31 0.09 23.82
CA VAL A 184 -16.99 0.04 23.19
C VAL A 184 -16.97 0.83 21.89
N VAL A 185 -16.00 1.76 21.79
CA VAL A 185 -15.65 2.39 20.51
C VAL A 185 -14.55 1.59 19.83
N VAL A 186 -14.76 1.19 18.57
CA VAL A 186 -13.74 0.58 17.71
C VAL A 186 -13.27 1.62 16.70
N ILE A 187 -12.01 2.01 16.74
CA ILE A 187 -11.43 3.04 15.88
C ILE A 187 -10.70 2.37 14.71
N GLY A 188 -11.30 2.44 13.54
CA GLY A 188 -10.85 1.76 12.32
C GLY A 188 -11.59 0.45 12.05
N SER A 189 -11.96 0.25 10.81
CA SER A 189 -12.79 -0.87 10.33
C SER A 189 -11.98 -1.94 9.56
N GLY A 190 -10.65 -1.86 9.60
CA GLY A 190 -9.76 -2.78 8.88
C GLY A 190 -9.76 -4.21 9.46
N ALA A 191 -8.74 -5.00 9.09
CA ALA A 191 -8.64 -6.42 9.41
C ALA A 191 -8.97 -6.76 10.88
N GLY A 192 -8.32 -6.08 11.83
CA GLY A 192 -8.52 -6.38 13.25
C GLY A 192 -9.72 -5.65 13.86
N GLY A 193 -10.00 -4.40 13.45
CA GLY A 193 -11.13 -3.64 13.96
C GLY A 193 -12.48 -4.28 13.63
N ALA A 194 -12.61 -4.83 12.41
CA ALA A 194 -13.79 -5.56 11.99
C ALA A 194 -14.04 -6.81 12.83
N VAL A 195 -12.98 -7.58 13.10
CA VAL A 195 -13.02 -8.76 13.97
C VAL A 195 -13.42 -8.35 15.39
N ALA A 196 -12.78 -7.33 15.94
CA ALA A 196 -13.08 -6.84 17.29
C ALA A 196 -14.55 -6.39 17.40
N ALA A 197 -15.04 -5.64 16.42
CA ALA A 197 -16.44 -5.20 16.39
C ALA A 197 -17.43 -6.38 16.39
N ALA A 198 -17.17 -7.42 15.57
CA ALA A 198 -18.01 -8.60 15.49
C ALA A 198 -18.05 -9.37 16.81
N VAL A 199 -16.88 -9.61 17.42
CA VAL A 199 -16.73 -10.35 18.68
C VAL A 199 -17.39 -9.62 19.86
N LEU A 200 -17.19 -8.31 19.95
CA LEU A 200 -17.75 -7.52 21.04
C LEU A 200 -19.27 -7.39 20.91
N ALA A 201 -19.80 -7.19 19.69
CA ALA A 201 -21.23 -7.17 19.45
C ALA A 201 -21.87 -8.56 19.71
N GLU A 202 -21.20 -9.66 19.34
CA GLU A 202 -21.63 -11.03 19.67
C GLU A 202 -21.67 -11.26 21.17
N ALA A 203 -20.77 -10.63 21.91
CA ALA A 203 -20.79 -10.65 23.38
C ALA A 203 -21.94 -9.81 23.99
N GLY A 204 -22.77 -9.13 23.19
CA GLY A 204 -23.92 -8.35 23.62
C GLY A 204 -23.56 -6.93 24.08
N LEU A 205 -22.37 -6.41 23.75
CA LEU A 205 -21.95 -5.06 24.02
C LEU A 205 -22.45 -4.09 22.96
N ASP A 206 -22.79 -2.85 23.35
CA ASP A 206 -23.09 -1.77 22.41
C ASP A 206 -21.78 -1.28 21.76
N VAL A 207 -21.60 -1.52 20.49
CA VAL A 207 -20.37 -1.26 19.73
C VAL A 207 -20.59 -0.14 18.72
N LEU A 208 -19.71 0.86 18.73
CA LEU A 208 -19.65 1.90 17.71
C LEU A 208 -18.30 1.83 16.97
N VAL A 209 -18.35 1.59 15.67
CA VAL A 209 -17.17 1.60 14.78
C VAL A 209 -17.03 2.98 14.15
N LEU A 210 -15.86 3.62 14.29
CA LEU A 210 -15.50 4.88 13.65
C LEU A 210 -14.49 4.61 12.52
N GLU A 211 -14.87 4.90 11.28
CA GLU A 211 -14.00 4.78 10.12
C GLU A 211 -13.83 6.15 9.45
N ARG A 212 -12.55 6.54 9.24
CA ARG A 212 -12.26 7.83 8.58
C ARG A 212 -12.54 7.84 7.07
N GLY A 213 -12.44 6.67 6.44
CA GLY A 213 -12.74 6.49 5.02
C GLY A 213 -14.23 6.32 4.76
N GLU A 214 -14.59 6.34 3.49
CA GLU A 214 -15.95 6.12 3.06
C GLU A 214 -16.21 4.64 2.74
N TYR A 215 -17.48 4.28 2.67
CA TYR A 215 -17.87 3.00 2.11
C TYR A 215 -17.93 3.13 0.59
N VAL A 216 -17.11 2.35 -0.09
CA VAL A 216 -17.11 2.23 -1.55
C VAL A 216 -17.76 0.90 -1.91
N SER A 217 -18.96 0.94 -2.46
CA SER A 217 -19.63 -0.27 -2.90
C SER A 217 -18.98 -0.83 -4.18
N PRO A 218 -19.13 -2.14 -4.48
CA PRO A 218 -18.63 -2.73 -5.72
C PRO A 218 -19.14 -2.07 -7.00
N THR A 219 -20.29 -1.39 -6.92
CA THR A 219 -20.90 -0.69 -8.06
C THR A 219 -20.43 0.76 -8.21
N GLU A 220 -19.77 1.30 -7.19
CA GLU A 220 -19.25 2.68 -7.14
C GLU A 220 -17.73 2.73 -7.29
N ALA A 221 -17.06 1.57 -7.19
CA ALA A 221 -15.62 1.50 -7.40
C ALA A 221 -15.29 1.95 -8.82
N GLY A 222 -14.37 2.90 -8.94
CA GLY A 222 -13.94 3.44 -10.23
C GLY A 222 -13.12 2.44 -11.03
N ASP A 223 -13.14 2.58 -12.35
CA ASP A 223 -12.38 1.72 -13.27
C ASP A 223 -10.93 2.21 -13.45
N SER A 224 -10.60 3.42 -13.01
CA SER A 224 -9.26 3.99 -13.13
C SER A 224 -8.41 3.79 -11.86
N ASP A 225 -7.10 3.63 -12.04
CA ASP A 225 -6.14 3.59 -10.93
C ASP A 225 -6.22 4.87 -10.07
N LEU A 226 -6.45 6.02 -10.70
CA LEU A 226 -6.53 7.31 -10.02
C LEU A 226 -7.76 7.40 -9.11
N ASP A 227 -8.93 6.96 -9.59
CA ASP A 227 -10.15 6.96 -8.78
C ASP A 227 -10.00 6.03 -7.58
N ASN A 228 -9.44 4.85 -7.80
CA ASN A 228 -9.21 3.90 -6.73
C ASN A 228 -8.18 4.41 -5.71
N LEU A 229 -7.07 5.01 -6.16
CA LEU A 229 -6.10 5.63 -5.27
C LEU A 229 -6.74 6.74 -4.43
N SER A 230 -7.62 7.55 -5.00
CA SER A 230 -8.29 8.64 -4.29
C SER A 230 -9.37 8.18 -3.32
N GLN A 231 -10.10 7.12 -3.65
CA GLN A 231 -11.24 6.64 -2.87
C GLN A 231 -10.85 5.64 -1.78
N LEU A 232 -9.86 4.78 -2.07
CA LEU A 232 -9.54 3.62 -1.23
C LEU A 232 -8.28 3.80 -0.40
N TYR A 233 -7.34 4.66 -0.83
CA TYR A 233 -6.05 4.79 -0.19
C TYR A 233 -5.93 6.07 0.63
N ALA A 234 -5.20 5.96 1.72
CA ALA A 234 -4.81 7.11 2.52
C ALA A 234 -3.65 7.83 1.82
N ARG A 235 -3.88 9.04 1.32
CA ARG A 235 -2.84 9.94 0.81
C ARG A 235 -2.20 9.50 -0.51
N GLY A 236 -2.83 8.60 -1.28
CA GLY A 236 -2.14 7.96 -2.39
C GLY A 236 -0.85 7.27 -1.96
N PRO A 237 0.07 6.92 -2.85
CA PRO A 237 1.40 6.49 -2.42
C PRO A 237 2.10 7.66 -1.73
N PHE A 238 2.44 7.50 -0.45
CA PHE A 238 3.31 8.44 0.25
C PHE A 238 4.68 7.80 0.52
N TRP A 239 5.65 8.61 0.93
CA TRP A 239 7.04 8.19 1.02
C TRP A 239 7.54 8.24 2.45
N THR A 240 8.51 7.40 2.77
CA THR A 240 9.40 7.65 3.91
C THR A 240 10.07 9.02 3.75
N GLU A 241 10.44 9.69 4.86
CA GLU A 241 11.05 11.03 4.82
C GLU A 241 12.27 11.10 3.89
N ASN A 242 13.06 10.02 3.84
CA ASN A 242 14.22 9.88 2.96
C ASN A 242 13.86 9.38 1.54
N ALA A 243 12.58 9.27 1.18
CA ALA A 243 12.09 8.76 -0.09
C ALA A 243 12.66 7.39 -0.52
N GLN A 244 13.12 6.56 0.42
CA GLN A 244 13.61 5.22 0.12
C GLN A 244 12.46 4.29 -0.28
N SER A 245 11.40 4.26 0.52
CA SER A 245 10.26 3.38 0.28
C SER A 245 9.00 4.19 0.01
N TYR A 246 8.24 3.73 -0.94
CA TYR A 246 6.90 4.19 -1.21
C TYR A 246 5.92 3.32 -0.42
N LEU A 247 4.94 3.96 0.19
CA LEU A 247 4.07 3.34 1.19
C LEU A 247 2.62 3.37 0.74
N LEU A 248 1.91 2.26 0.91
CA LEU A 248 0.48 2.14 0.68
C LEU A 248 -0.25 1.91 2.00
N SER A 249 -1.37 2.60 2.19
CA SER A 249 -2.26 2.42 3.33
C SER A 249 -3.71 2.66 2.90
N ALA A 250 -4.65 1.93 3.50
CA ALA A 250 -6.07 2.07 3.18
C ALA A 250 -6.73 3.26 3.90
N ARG A 251 -7.74 3.83 3.24
CA ARG A 251 -8.69 4.79 3.80
C ARG A 251 -10.08 4.51 3.24
N CYS A 252 -10.68 3.42 3.64
CA CYS A 252 -12.02 3.02 3.24
C CYS A 252 -12.61 2.08 4.29
N LEU A 253 -13.92 1.93 4.32
CA LEU A 253 -14.58 0.94 5.16
C LEU A 253 -14.11 -0.47 4.78
N GLY A 254 -13.62 -1.24 5.77
CA GLY A 254 -12.94 -2.52 5.58
C GLY A 254 -11.42 -2.42 5.52
N GLY A 255 -10.88 -1.21 5.38
CA GLY A 255 -9.45 -0.91 5.48
C GLY A 255 -8.57 -1.73 4.53
N GLY A 256 -7.41 -2.18 5.02
CA GLY A 256 -6.43 -2.95 4.25
C GLY A 256 -6.97 -4.22 3.59
N THR A 257 -8.04 -4.82 4.12
CA THR A 257 -8.66 -6.02 3.52
C THR A 257 -9.32 -5.71 2.17
N VAL A 258 -9.75 -4.46 1.95
CA VAL A 258 -10.34 -4.02 0.67
C VAL A 258 -9.28 -3.83 -0.40
N ILE A 259 -8.15 -3.20 -0.07
CA ILE A 259 -7.10 -2.90 -1.05
C ILE A 259 -6.10 -4.04 -1.29
N ALA A 260 -5.97 -4.98 -0.33
CA ALA A 260 -5.07 -6.13 -0.46
C ALA A 260 -5.52 -7.12 -1.53
N HIS A 261 -4.61 -7.97 -1.97
CA HIS A 261 -4.85 -8.97 -3.02
C HIS A 261 -5.66 -10.20 -2.54
N GLY A 262 -6.09 -10.25 -1.28
CA GLY A 262 -6.87 -11.36 -0.73
C GLY A 262 -6.06 -12.59 -0.31
N GLY A 263 -4.72 -12.51 -0.37
CA GLY A 263 -3.84 -13.57 0.09
C GLY A 263 -3.76 -13.66 1.61
N TYR A 264 -3.89 -14.88 2.14
CA TYR A 264 -3.77 -15.21 3.56
C TYR A 264 -2.65 -16.23 3.78
N TYR A 265 -1.88 -16.00 4.82
CA TYR A 265 -0.69 -16.78 5.12
C TYR A 265 -0.65 -17.15 6.60
N ARG A 266 -0.17 -18.35 6.90
CA ARG A 266 0.22 -18.72 8.27
C ARG A 266 1.64 -18.25 8.53
N ILE A 267 1.89 -17.73 9.74
CA ILE A 267 3.26 -17.30 10.10
C ILE A 267 4.20 -18.48 10.22
N PRO A 268 5.47 -18.34 9.77
CA PRO A 268 6.48 -19.37 9.92
C PRO A 268 6.82 -19.68 11.38
N ASP A 269 7.34 -20.87 11.63
CA ASP A 269 7.68 -21.32 12.98
C ASP A 269 8.78 -20.47 13.62
N GLU A 270 9.73 -19.97 12.85
CA GLU A 270 10.78 -19.06 13.30
C GLU A 270 10.20 -17.71 13.78
N VAL A 271 9.14 -17.23 13.14
CA VAL A 271 8.41 -16.02 13.57
C VAL A 271 7.64 -16.30 14.85
N ARG A 272 7.00 -17.47 14.96
CA ARG A 272 6.31 -17.91 16.18
C ARG A 272 7.28 -17.97 17.36
N ALA A 273 8.44 -18.54 17.16
CA ALA A 273 9.49 -18.65 18.18
C ALA A 273 9.99 -17.24 18.62
N ASP A 274 10.24 -16.34 17.66
CA ASP A 274 10.62 -14.95 17.95
C ASP A 274 9.53 -14.22 18.77
N TRP A 275 8.25 -14.39 18.43
CA TRP A 275 7.15 -13.73 19.15
C TRP A 275 6.91 -14.33 20.54
N ALA A 276 7.03 -15.65 20.68
CA ALA A 276 6.95 -16.31 21.98
C ALA A 276 8.07 -15.83 22.95
N ALA A 277 9.30 -15.66 22.44
CA ALA A 277 10.41 -15.10 23.21
C ALA A 277 10.18 -13.63 23.64
N ARG A 278 9.27 -12.93 22.98
CA ARG A 278 8.82 -11.57 23.33
C ARG A 278 7.59 -11.56 24.24
N GLY A 279 7.05 -12.74 24.56
CA GLY A 279 5.91 -12.93 25.46
C GLY A 279 4.55 -12.91 24.75
N VAL A 280 4.53 -13.00 23.42
CA VAL A 280 3.28 -13.14 22.66
C VAL A 280 3.12 -14.60 22.26
N ASP A 281 2.22 -15.29 22.95
CA ASP A 281 1.93 -16.69 22.71
C ASP A 281 1.27 -16.91 21.34
N THR A 282 1.83 -17.84 20.56
CA THR A 282 1.36 -18.29 19.27
C THR A 282 1.12 -19.79 19.22
N GLY A 283 0.84 -20.40 20.38
CA GLY A 283 0.52 -21.82 20.55
C GLY A 283 -0.92 -22.17 20.12
N PRO A 284 -1.49 -23.27 20.66
CA PRO A 284 -2.76 -23.84 20.18
C PRO A 284 -3.96 -22.88 20.19
N ALA A 285 -4.01 -21.94 21.14
CA ALA A 285 -5.08 -20.94 21.18
C ALA A 285 -4.99 -19.94 20.01
N PHE A 286 -3.79 -19.62 19.58
CA PHE A 286 -3.59 -18.80 18.38
C PHE A 286 -3.93 -19.57 17.10
N ASP A 287 -3.58 -20.87 17.02
CA ASP A 287 -3.93 -21.70 15.87
C ASP A 287 -5.46 -21.85 15.74
N ALA A 288 -6.16 -22.08 16.84
CA ALA A 288 -7.62 -22.11 16.85
C ALA A 288 -8.23 -20.78 16.36
N ALA A 289 -7.66 -19.65 16.77
CA ALA A 289 -8.10 -18.33 16.28
C ALA A 289 -7.80 -18.13 14.78
N LEU A 290 -6.67 -18.62 14.28
CA LEU A 290 -6.37 -18.61 12.84
C LEU A 290 -7.37 -19.50 12.06
N ASP A 291 -7.67 -20.70 12.53
CA ASP A 291 -8.61 -21.60 11.88
C ASP A 291 -10.03 -21.01 11.81
N GLU A 292 -10.46 -20.33 12.87
CA GLU A 292 -11.73 -19.58 12.87
C GLU A 292 -11.72 -18.44 11.84
N VAL A 293 -10.61 -17.70 11.73
CA VAL A 293 -10.44 -16.67 10.71
C VAL A 293 -10.51 -17.27 9.31
N TRP A 294 -9.83 -18.40 9.07
CA TRP A 294 -9.87 -19.12 7.78
C TRP A 294 -11.29 -19.51 7.42
N GLN A 295 -11.99 -20.15 8.34
CA GLN A 295 -13.38 -20.57 8.13
C GLN A 295 -14.30 -19.36 7.89
N ARG A 296 -14.20 -18.32 8.73
CA ARG A 296 -15.11 -17.16 8.65
C ARG A 296 -14.88 -16.31 7.40
N SER A 297 -13.65 -16.20 6.95
CA SER A 297 -13.29 -15.46 5.75
C SER A 297 -13.39 -16.29 4.46
N GLY A 298 -13.79 -17.55 4.56
CA GLY A 298 -13.94 -18.45 3.41
C GLY A 298 -12.63 -18.69 2.66
N ILE A 299 -11.50 -18.76 3.39
CA ILE A 299 -10.20 -18.89 2.77
C ILE A 299 -10.01 -20.29 2.22
N THR A 300 -9.63 -20.39 0.94
CA THR A 300 -9.42 -21.66 0.24
C THR A 300 -8.03 -21.70 -0.34
N ASP A 301 -7.29 -22.78 -0.08
CA ASP A 301 -6.00 -23.05 -0.71
C ASP A 301 -6.24 -23.61 -2.12
N GLY A 302 -5.50 -23.10 -3.10
CA GLY A 302 -5.58 -23.58 -4.49
C GLY A 302 -6.84 -23.12 -5.23
N LEU A 303 -7.43 -22.01 -4.84
CA LEU A 303 -8.58 -21.43 -5.53
C LEU A 303 -8.22 -21.12 -6.99
N GLY A 304 -8.99 -21.66 -7.93
CA GLY A 304 -8.88 -21.42 -9.37
C GLY A 304 -7.55 -21.87 -10.00
N ALA A 305 -7.38 -21.60 -11.29
CA ALA A 305 -6.15 -21.86 -12.00
C ALA A 305 -5.11 -20.76 -11.70
N PRO A 306 -3.80 -21.11 -11.59
CA PRO A 306 -2.75 -20.10 -11.45
C PRO A 306 -2.73 -19.16 -12.68
N SER A 307 -2.46 -17.88 -12.43
CA SER A 307 -2.26 -16.92 -13.52
C SER A 307 -1.01 -17.27 -14.32
N VAL A 308 -0.90 -16.78 -15.56
CA VAL A 308 0.33 -16.97 -16.35
C VAL A 308 1.57 -16.47 -15.59
N ARG A 309 1.44 -15.40 -14.82
CA ARG A 309 2.53 -14.86 -13.96
C ARG A 309 2.97 -15.90 -12.91
N ASP A 310 2.03 -16.56 -12.27
CA ASP A 310 2.31 -17.59 -11.26
C ASP A 310 2.91 -18.85 -11.90
N VAL A 311 2.45 -19.24 -13.08
CA VAL A 311 3.06 -20.34 -13.85
C VAL A 311 4.52 -20.03 -14.22
N LEU A 312 4.83 -18.78 -14.57
CA LEU A 312 6.22 -18.37 -14.83
C LEU A 312 7.08 -18.43 -13.54
N LEU A 313 6.52 -18.02 -12.41
CA LEU A 313 7.21 -18.16 -11.10
C LEU A 313 7.49 -19.64 -10.80
N GLU A 314 6.48 -20.53 -10.95
CA GLU A 314 6.64 -21.98 -10.76
C GLU A 314 7.71 -22.55 -11.68
N LYS A 315 7.67 -22.22 -12.98
CA LYS A 315 8.64 -22.68 -13.98
C LYS A 315 10.07 -22.25 -13.63
N GLY A 316 10.25 -20.97 -13.28
CA GLY A 316 11.56 -20.44 -12.93
C GLY A 316 12.10 -21.03 -11.62
N CYS A 317 11.24 -21.16 -10.61
CA CYS A 317 11.61 -21.80 -9.34
C CYS A 317 11.96 -23.28 -9.53
N ALA A 318 11.17 -24.04 -10.30
CA ALA A 318 11.43 -25.44 -10.55
C ALA A 318 12.79 -25.68 -11.26
N ALA A 319 13.13 -24.82 -12.21
CA ALA A 319 14.43 -24.89 -12.90
C ALA A 319 15.64 -24.59 -11.98
N LEU A 320 15.40 -24.00 -10.81
CA LEU A 320 16.41 -23.65 -9.81
C LEU A 320 16.29 -24.49 -8.52
N ASP A 321 15.47 -25.55 -8.52
CA ASP A 321 15.19 -26.39 -7.36
C ASP A 321 14.66 -25.60 -6.15
N LEU A 322 13.93 -24.50 -6.37
CA LEU A 322 13.33 -23.69 -5.32
C LEU A 322 11.88 -24.15 -5.05
N PRO A 323 11.49 -24.31 -3.77
CA PRO A 323 10.14 -24.69 -3.41
C PRO A 323 9.12 -23.59 -3.77
N VAL A 324 7.94 -24.01 -4.22
CA VAL A 324 6.78 -23.15 -4.44
C VAL A 324 5.62 -23.64 -3.62
N ARG A 325 4.88 -22.74 -3.02
CA ARG A 325 3.70 -23.02 -2.19
C ARG A 325 2.47 -22.31 -2.72
N THR A 326 1.31 -22.83 -2.38
CA THR A 326 0.00 -22.26 -2.67
C THR A 326 -0.36 -21.20 -1.63
N VAL A 327 -1.00 -20.11 -2.08
CA VAL A 327 -1.54 -19.05 -1.22
C VAL A 327 -3.01 -19.39 -0.88
N GLY A 328 -3.40 -19.23 0.37
CA GLY A 328 -4.81 -19.23 0.75
C GLY A 328 -5.48 -17.93 0.28
N LEU A 329 -6.56 -18.01 -0.48
CA LEU A 329 -7.27 -16.86 -1.01
C LEU A 329 -8.66 -16.73 -0.38
N ALA A 330 -9.00 -15.50 0.02
CA ALA A 330 -10.32 -15.09 0.44
C ALA A 330 -11.06 -14.47 -0.75
N ASP A 331 -11.46 -15.28 -1.71
CA ASP A 331 -12.15 -14.84 -2.92
C ASP A 331 -13.30 -15.80 -3.26
N ASP A 332 -14.24 -15.39 -4.11
CA ASP A 332 -15.30 -16.25 -4.62
C ASP A 332 -14.81 -17.05 -5.84
N ASP A 333 -15.22 -18.31 -5.97
CA ASP A 333 -14.96 -19.17 -7.12
C ASP A 333 -15.46 -18.63 -8.46
N GLU A 334 -16.33 -17.62 -8.42
CA GLU A 334 -16.89 -16.94 -9.61
C GLU A 334 -16.05 -15.78 -10.14
N ALA A 335 -14.83 -15.56 -9.62
CA ALA A 335 -13.92 -14.56 -10.18
C ALA A 335 -13.61 -14.91 -11.64
N ASP A 336 -14.15 -14.12 -12.58
CA ASP A 336 -14.09 -14.38 -14.03
C ASP A 336 -12.69 -14.18 -14.65
N GLY A 337 -11.64 -14.22 -13.81
CA GLY A 337 -10.24 -14.11 -14.23
C GLY A 337 -9.82 -12.72 -14.71
N ARG A 338 -10.69 -11.71 -14.60
CA ARG A 338 -10.39 -10.33 -14.97
C ARG A 338 -10.10 -9.49 -13.76
N TRP A 339 -8.90 -8.97 -13.68
CA TRP A 339 -8.42 -8.18 -12.58
C TRP A 339 -8.42 -6.69 -12.92
N GLY A 340 -9.44 -6.00 -12.44
CA GLY A 340 -9.44 -4.56 -12.29
C GLY A 340 -9.72 -4.19 -10.84
N PRO A 341 -9.50 -2.95 -10.43
CA PRO A 341 -9.81 -2.51 -9.06
C PRO A 341 -11.26 -2.77 -8.66
N ALA A 342 -12.21 -2.57 -9.55
CA ALA A 342 -13.63 -2.82 -9.30
C ALA A 342 -13.98 -4.31 -9.17
N SER A 343 -13.35 -5.21 -9.94
CA SER A 343 -13.55 -6.66 -9.82
C SER A 343 -12.98 -7.19 -8.51
N ARG A 344 -11.91 -6.61 -7.99
CA ARG A 344 -11.35 -6.95 -6.66
C ARG A 344 -12.37 -6.75 -5.55
N ILE A 345 -13.07 -5.61 -5.55
CA ILE A 345 -14.09 -5.29 -4.55
C ILE A 345 -15.31 -6.20 -4.74
N ALA A 346 -15.59 -6.67 -5.95
CA ALA A 346 -16.77 -7.47 -6.26
C ALA A 346 -16.68 -8.94 -5.84
N SER A 347 -15.52 -9.59 -5.86
CA SER A 347 -15.37 -11.03 -5.58
C SER A 347 -14.76 -11.32 -4.21
N LYS A 348 -13.86 -10.48 -3.72
CA LYS A 348 -13.09 -10.74 -2.52
C LYS A 348 -13.92 -10.73 -1.23
N GLN A 349 -13.66 -11.68 -0.33
CA GLN A 349 -14.23 -11.76 1.01
C GLN A 349 -13.49 -10.84 1.98
N ASP A 350 -13.62 -9.53 1.78
CA ASP A 350 -13.06 -8.52 2.66
C ASP A 350 -13.81 -8.39 4.01
N ALA A 351 -13.31 -7.52 4.89
CA ALA A 351 -13.92 -7.28 6.20
C ALA A 351 -15.37 -6.76 6.12
N GLY A 352 -15.72 -6.01 5.08
CA GLY A 352 -17.07 -5.49 4.85
C GLY A 352 -18.07 -6.60 4.56
N ARG A 353 -17.64 -7.64 3.85
CA ARG A 353 -18.46 -8.80 3.51
C ARG A 353 -18.53 -9.86 4.59
N THR A 354 -17.57 -9.86 5.49
CA THR A 354 -17.40 -10.86 6.53
C THR A 354 -17.72 -10.28 7.91
N TRP A 355 -16.73 -9.85 8.61
CA TRP A 355 -16.79 -9.48 10.03
C TRP A 355 -17.63 -8.24 10.33
N LEU A 356 -17.54 -7.17 9.52
CA LEU A 356 -18.36 -5.96 9.75
C LEU A 356 -19.86 -6.26 9.56
N ARG A 357 -20.17 -7.13 8.60
CA ARG A 357 -21.55 -7.57 8.41
C ARG A 357 -22.09 -8.36 9.61
N ASP A 358 -21.25 -9.17 10.22
CA ASP A 358 -21.65 -9.89 11.45
C ASP A 358 -21.81 -8.94 12.61
N ALA A 359 -20.94 -7.93 12.74
CA ALA A 359 -21.08 -6.88 13.72
C ALA A 359 -22.39 -6.10 13.55
N GLU A 360 -22.70 -5.65 12.32
CA GLU A 360 -23.93 -4.92 12.00
C GLU A 360 -25.20 -5.74 12.30
N LYS A 361 -25.21 -7.01 11.93
CA LYS A 361 -26.33 -7.93 12.23
C LYS A 361 -26.60 -8.10 13.73
N ARG A 362 -25.57 -7.90 14.56
CA ARG A 362 -25.64 -7.97 16.02
C ARG A 362 -25.83 -6.60 16.68
N GLY A 363 -26.14 -5.58 15.89
CA GLY A 363 -26.49 -4.25 16.37
C GLY A 363 -25.33 -3.25 16.48
N ALA A 364 -24.10 -3.60 16.07
CA ALA A 364 -23.01 -2.64 16.01
C ALA A 364 -23.35 -1.51 15.03
N ARG A 365 -23.09 -0.29 15.45
CA ARG A 365 -23.25 0.93 14.63
C ARG A 365 -21.93 1.23 13.93
N ILE A 366 -21.97 1.58 12.64
CA ILE A 366 -20.81 1.93 11.83
C ILE A 366 -20.94 3.37 11.37
N VAL A 367 -19.94 4.19 11.63
CA VAL A 367 -19.87 5.59 11.22
C VAL A 367 -18.70 5.76 10.27
N THR A 368 -18.96 6.19 9.03
CA THR A 368 -17.94 6.50 8.02
C THR A 368 -17.70 8.01 7.92
N GLY A 369 -16.55 8.38 7.32
CA GLY A 369 -16.12 9.77 7.25
C GLY A 369 -15.80 10.38 8.62
N ALA A 370 -15.50 9.56 9.65
CA ALA A 370 -15.26 9.99 11.01
C ALA A 370 -13.85 9.62 11.48
N GLN A 371 -12.95 10.59 11.51
CA GLN A 371 -11.57 10.41 11.97
C GLN A 371 -11.46 10.66 13.47
N ALA A 372 -11.14 9.63 14.25
CA ALA A 372 -10.78 9.80 15.66
C ALA A 372 -9.53 10.68 15.79
N ARG A 373 -9.65 11.76 16.56
CA ARG A 373 -8.58 12.74 16.77
C ARG A 373 -7.89 12.57 18.12
N SER A 374 -8.65 12.22 19.17
CA SER A 374 -8.11 11.97 20.50
C SER A 374 -8.96 10.97 21.30
N ILE A 375 -8.32 10.34 22.27
CA ILE A 375 -8.93 9.53 23.32
C ILE A 375 -8.68 10.26 24.63
N GLU A 376 -9.76 10.70 25.29
CA GLU A 376 -9.67 11.36 26.57
C GLU A 376 -9.75 10.35 27.71
N THR A 377 -8.87 10.52 28.68
CA THR A 377 -8.75 9.63 29.85
C THR A 377 -9.14 10.33 31.13
N GLN A 378 -9.72 9.57 32.06
CA GLN A 378 -9.99 10.00 33.42
C GLN A 378 -9.59 8.89 34.38
N ALA A 379 -8.79 9.20 35.40
CA ALA A 379 -8.28 8.25 36.38
C ALA A 379 -7.61 7.00 35.70
N GLY A 380 -6.76 7.20 34.68
CA GLY A 380 -6.06 6.12 33.95
C GLY A 380 -6.94 5.24 33.06
N ARG A 381 -8.16 5.68 32.77
CA ARG A 381 -9.08 4.92 31.85
C ARG A 381 -9.64 5.83 30.78
N ALA A 382 -9.71 5.32 29.57
CA ALA A 382 -10.40 5.99 28.46
C ALA A 382 -11.90 6.14 28.78
N ARG A 383 -12.46 7.32 28.50
CA ARG A 383 -13.85 7.67 28.74
C ARG A 383 -14.55 8.30 27.56
N THR A 384 -13.80 8.96 26.71
CA THR A 384 -14.37 9.70 25.57
C THR A 384 -13.46 9.55 24.35
N VAL A 385 -14.05 9.38 23.20
CA VAL A 385 -13.36 9.50 21.91
C VAL A 385 -13.89 10.74 21.20
N ILE A 386 -12.99 11.61 20.76
CA ILE A 386 -13.32 12.77 19.94
C ILE A 386 -12.95 12.47 18.49
N ALA A 387 -13.92 12.58 17.62
CA ALA A 387 -13.73 12.39 16.19
C ALA A 387 -14.14 13.64 15.40
N ARG A 388 -13.51 13.85 14.26
CA ARG A 388 -13.87 14.88 13.29
C ARG A 388 -14.43 14.21 12.05
N THR A 389 -15.59 14.68 11.57
CA THR A 389 -16.22 14.17 10.37
C THR A 389 -15.61 14.78 9.09
N SER A 390 -15.80 14.14 7.97
CA SER A 390 -15.39 14.68 6.65
C SER A 390 -16.08 16.02 6.31
N GLY A 391 -17.26 16.28 6.87
CA GLY A 391 -17.95 17.57 6.80
C GLY A 391 -17.43 18.65 7.75
N GLY A 392 -16.41 18.33 8.57
CA GLY A 392 -15.80 19.28 9.52
C GLY A 392 -16.46 19.35 10.89
N SER A 393 -17.55 18.62 11.14
CA SER A 393 -18.25 18.57 12.42
C SER A 393 -17.52 17.69 13.43
N TRP A 394 -17.82 17.86 14.72
CA TRP A 394 -17.26 17.07 15.79
C TRP A 394 -18.24 16.01 16.29
N LEU A 395 -17.73 14.82 16.52
CA LEU A 395 -18.46 13.71 17.14
C LEU A 395 -17.77 13.33 18.45
N THR A 396 -18.49 13.47 19.54
CA THR A 396 -18.06 13.08 20.89
C THR A 396 -18.70 11.76 21.28
N VAL A 397 -17.91 10.72 21.58
CA VAL A 397 -18.41 9.40 21.96
C VAL A 397 -17.95 9.03 23.37
N LYS A 398 -18.88 8.91 24.31
CA LYS A 398 -18.62 8.38 25.65
C LYS A 398 -18.57 6.86 25.61
N CYS A 399 -17.60 6.25 26.31
CA CYS A 399 -17.43 4.79 26.27
C CYS A 399 -16.80 4.22 27.56
N SER A 400 -16.96 2.92 27.75
CA SER A 400 -16.32 2.14 28.80
C SER A 400 -14.96 1.59 28.39
N ALA A 401 -14.76 1.32 27.08
CA ALA A 401 -13.49 0.86 26.53
C ALA A 401 -13.31 1.33 25.07
N VAL A 402 -12.07 1.28 24.59
CA VAL A 402 -11.69 1.65 23.23
C VAL A 402 -10.84 0.54 22.62
N VAL A 403 -11.18 0.12 21.39
CA VAL A 403 -10.31 -0.69 20.55
C VAL A 403 -9.69 0.20 19.48
N VAL A 404 -8.37 0.28 19.44
CA VAL A 404 -7.63 1.07 18.46
C VAL A 404 -7.14 0.13 17.35
N ALA A 405 -7.67 0.33 16.16
CA ALA A 405 -7.41 -0.44 14.94
C ALA A 405 -7.22 0.45 13.71
N ALA A 406 -6.60 1.64 13.92
CA ALA A 406 -6.45 2.66 12.89
C ALA A 406 -5.32 2.37 11.88
N GLY A 407 -4.58 1.26 12.06
CA GLY A 407 -3.49 0.81 11.20
C GLY A 407 -2.12 1.32 11.65
N GLY A 408 -1.05 0.67 11.16
CA GLY A 408 0.32 0.85 11.66
C GLY A 408 0.90 2.26 11.58
N PHE A 409 0.31 3.17 10.79
CA PHE A 409 0.72 4.57 10.74
C PHE A 409 -0.17 5.48 11.61
N GLU A 410 -1.47 5.24 11.64
CA GLU A 410 -2.41 6.13 12.31
C GLU A 410 -2.64 5.77 13.78
N THR A 411 -2.53 4.50 14.14
CA THR A 411 -2.61 4.08 15.55
C THR A 411 -1.58 4.79 16.43
N PRO A 412 -0.28 4.79 16.10
CA PRO A 412 0.68 5.52 16.92
C PRO A 412 0.45 7.04 16.90
N ALA A 413 -0.03 7.61 15.81
CA ALA A 413 -0.36 9.02 15.74
C ALA A 413 -1.53 9.39 16.66
N LEU A 414 -2.60 8.59 16.67
CA LEU A 414 -3.73 8.77 17.57
C LEU A 414 -3.31 8.66 19.04
N LEU A 415 -2.55 7.62 19.39
CA LEU A 415 -2.08 7.40 20.76
C LEU A 415 -1.20 8.56 21.24
N ARG A 416 -0.30 9.07 20.38
CA ARG A 416 0.55 10.24 20.71
C ARG A 416 -0.26 11.53 20.87
N ARG A 417 -1.25 11.79 19.99
CA ARG A 417 -2.16 12.94 20.15
C ARG A 417 -2.96 12.87 21.44
N SER A 418 -3.25 11.66 21.89
CA SER A 418 -3.98 11.39 23.14
C SER A 418 -3.08 11.36 24.38
N GLY A 419 -1.76 11.40 24.24
CA GLY A 419 -0.81 11.35 25.34
C GLY A 419 -0.76 10.01 26.08
N ILE A 420 -1.10 8.88 25.41
CA ILE A 420 -1.18 7.53 26.00
C ILE A 420 -0.31 6.51 25.26
N GLY A 421 -0.05 5.35 25.89
CA GLY A 421 0.70 4.22 25.33
C GLY A 421 2.21 4.28 25.53
N GLY A 422 2.72 5.29 26.22
CA GLY A 422 4.11 5.36 26.65
C GLY A 422 5.13 5.58 25.55
N SER A 423 6.41 5.35 25.86
CA SER A 423 7.56 5.69 25.00
C SER A 423 7.76 4.78 23.78
N HIS A 424 7.11 3.61 23.76
CA HIS A 424 7.22 2.64 22.66
C HIS A 424 6.28 2.96 21.48
N VAL A 425 5.27 3.81 21.68
CA VAL A 425 4.34 4.22 20.62
C VAL A 425 5.09 4.93 19.50
N GLY A 426 4.88 4.49 18.26
CA GLY A 426 5.54 4.99 17.06
C GLY A 426 6.94 4.43 16.83
N LYS A 427 7.51 3.69 17.76
CA LYS A 427 8.80 3.00 17.61
C LYS A 427 8.61 1.63 16.96
N HIS A 428 9.75 1.01 16.60
CA HIS A 428 9.78 -0.38 16.12
C HIS A 428 9.00 -0.65 14.83
N LEU A 429 8.84 0.35 13.97
CA LEU A 429 8.15 0.18 12.70
C LEU A 429 8.87 -0.84 11.81
N HIS A 430 8.15 -1.88 11.40
CA HIS A 430 8.53 -2.80 10.34
C HIS A 430 7.60 -2.60 9.13
N LEU A 431 8.10 -2.83 7.91
CA LEU A 431 7.39 -2.47 6.67
C LEU A 431 7.26 -3.61 5.66
N HIS A 432 7.99 -4.71 5.78
CA HIS A 432 8.23 -5.65 4.69
C HIS A 432 8.66 -4.94 3.40
N PRO A 433 9.81 -4.25 3.39
CA PRO A 433 10.28 -3.59 2.18
C PRO A 433 10.36 -4.57 1.01
N THR A 434 9.80 -4.16 -0.11
CA THR A 434 9.66 -5.03 -1.28
C THR A 434 10.41 -4.42 -2.45
N ALA A 435 11.39 -5.14 -2.98
CA ALA A 435 12.04 -4.87 -4.26
C ALA A 435 11.39 -5.71 -5.36
N THR A 436 11.76 -5.45 -6.62
CA THR A 436 11.22 -6.15 -7.77
C THR A 436 12.28 -6.45 -8.82
N ALA A 437 12.11 -7.56 -9.53
CA ALA A 437 12.67 -7.78 -10.85
C ALA A 437 11.52 -7.92 -11.86
N VAL A 438 11.65 -7.29 -13.02
CA VAL A 438 10.64 -7.29 -14.09
C VAL A 438 11.23 -7.97 -15.30
N GLY A 439 10.57 -8.99 -15.82
CA GLY A 439 10.94 -9.72 -17.03
C GLY A 439 10.03 -9.36 -18.20
N LEU A 440 10.63 -9.20 -19.37
CA LEU A 440 9.95 -9.08 -20.67
C LEU A 440 10.05 -10.43 -21.38
N PHE A 441 8.91 -10.98 -21.77
CA PHE A 441 8.80 -12.31 -22.41
C PHE A 441 8.45 -12.20 -23.88
N GLY A 442 8.62 -13.31 -24.62
CA GLY A 442 8.16 -13.39 -26.00
C GLY A 442 6.67 -13.66 -26.11
N ASP A 443 6.15 -14.44 -25.17
CA ASP A 443 4.76 -14.84 -25.15
C ASP A 443 3.89 -13.77 -24.47
N LEU A 444 2.58 -13.83 -24.74
CA LEU A 444 1.59 -12.98 -24.12
C LEU A 444 1.38 -13.42 -22.66
N ILE A 445 1.56 -12.50 -21.72
CA ILE A 445 1.43 -12.76 -20.28
C ILE A 445 0.10 -12.21 -19.73
N ASP A 446 -0.37 -11.11 -20.32
CA ASP A 446 -1.51 -10.34 -19.79
C ASP A 446 -1.38 -10.04 -18.29
N PRO A 447 -0.41 -9.20 -17.89
CA PRO A 447 -0.01 -9.06 -16.49
C PRO A 447 -1.12 -8.55 -15.57
N TRP A 448 -2.21 -8.05 -16.11
CA TRP A 448 -3.40 -7.62 -15.36
C TRP A 448 -4.42 -8.74 -15.13
N SER A 449 -4.32 -9.89 -15.83
CA SER A 449 -5.35 -10.93 -15.84
C SER A 449 -5.12 -12.03 -14.80
N GLY A 450 -6.17 -12.80 -14.53
CA GLY A 450 -6.15 -13.94 -13.62
C GLY A 450 -6.19 -13.57 -12.13
N LEU A 451 -6.26 -14.57 -11.28
CA LEU A 451 -6.21 -14.39 -9.82
C LEU A 451 -4.91 -13.66 -9.41
N PRO A 452 -4.90 -12.94 -8.28
CA PRO A 452 -3.71 -12.20 -7.88
C PRO A 452 -2.52 -13.15 -7.63
N SER A 453 -1.94 -13.17 -6.49
CA SER A 453 -0.86 -14.09 -6.16
C SER A 453 -1.45 -15.41 -5.68
N THR A 454 -1.40 -16.47 -6.48
CA THR A 454 -1.82 -17.83 -6.07
C THR A 454 -0.64 -18.71 -5.64
N ARG A 455 0.58 -18.24 -5.93
CA ARG A 455 1.85 -18.95 -5.68
C ARG A 455 2.87 -18.01 -5.06
N PHE A 456 3.69 -18.58 -4.17
CA PHE A 456 4.86 -17.90 -3.62
C PHE A 456 5.99 -18.90 -3.37
N SER A 457 7.23 -18.41 -3.31
CA SER A 457 8.36 -19.22 -2.85
C SER A 457 8.93 -18.63 -1.56
N ASP A 458 9.15 -19.50 -0.59
CA ASP A 458 9.79 -19.18 0.69
C ASP A 458 11.22 -19.75 0.79
N ALA A 459 11.82 -20.08 -0.34
CA ALA A 459 13.16 -20.66 -0.43
C ALA A 459 14.24 -19.90 0.36
N HIS A 460 14.10 -18.60 0.47
CA HIS A 460 15.04 -17.74 1.19
C HIS A 460 14.37 -16.97 2.35
N ALA A 461 13.33 -17.55 2.95
CA ALA A 461 12.65 -16.92 4.09
C ALA A 461 13.53 -16.84 5.35
N ASP A 462 14.56 -17.69 5.43
CA ASP A 462 15.56 -17.70 6.50
C ASP A 462 16.97 -17.72 5.89
N LEU A 463 17.55 -16.54 5.71
CA LEU A 463 18.92 -16.37 5.19
C LEU A 463 19.99 -16.29 6.30
N ASP A 464 19.57 -16.16 7.56
CA ASP A 464 20.48 -15.96 8.69
C ASP A 464 20.32 -16.96 9.83
N GLY A 465 19.50 -18.02 9.65
CA GLY A 465 19.21 -19.02 10.67
C GLY A 465 18.34 -18.50 11.82
N LYS A 466 17.68 -17.35 11.64
CA LYS A 466 16.82 -16.69 12.63
C LYS A 466 15.48 -16.26 12.06
N GLY A 467 15.13 -16.79 10.88
CA GLY A 467 13.90 -16.51 10.18
C GLY A 467 13.86 -15.16 9.48
N PHE A 468 14.99 -14.47 9.28
CA PHE A 468 15.05 -13.24 8.48
C PHE A 468 15.59 -13.54 7.08
N GLY A 469 14.87 -13.08 6.09
CA GLY A 469 15.16 -13.34 4.69
C GLY A 469 14.10 -12.74 3.79
N VAL A 470 13.90 -13.36 2.63
CA VAL A 470 13.00 -12.87 1.59
C VAL A 470 12.07 -13.96 1.06
N ARG A 471 10.94 -13.52 0.48
CA ARG A 471 9.98 -14.36 -0.24
C ARG A 471 9.75 -13.82 -1.64
N TYR A 472 9.35 -14.70 -2.54
CA TYR A 472 9.09 -14.39 -3.94
C TYR A 472 7.62 -14.61 -4.26
N GLU A 473 7.00 -13.64 -4.92
CA GLU A 473 5.61 -13.72 -5.37
C GLU A 473 5.38 -12.86 -6.62
N THR A 474 4.29 -13.08 -7.31
CA THR A 474 3.85 -12.24 -8.42
C THR A 474 2.65 -11.40 -8.00
N ILE A 475 2.40 -10.31 -8.71
CA ILE A 475 1.18 -9.52 -8.56
C ILE A 475 0.64 -9.09 -9.93
N PRO A 476 -0.67 -8.83 -10.04
CA PRO A 476 -1.21 -8.17 -11.20
C PRO A 476 -0.61 -6.77 -11.38
N LEU A 477 -0.37 -6.39 -12.63
CA LEU A 477 0.16 -5.08 -12.99
C LEU A 477 -0.88 -4.25 -13.74
N THR A 478 -0.99 -2.98 -13.34
CA THR A 478 -1.56 -1.93 -14.18
C THR A 478 -0.44 -1.13 -14.84
N PRO A 479 -0.68 -0.39 -15.93
CA PRO A 479 0.35 0.43 -16.54
C PRO A 479 0.99 1.45 -15.58
N ALA A 480 0.18 2.08 -14.73
CA ALA A 480 0.66 3.02 -13.72
C ALA A 480 1.57 2.33 -12.69
N LEU A 481 1.18 1.15 -12.20
CA LEU A 481 1.99 0.38 -11.26
C LEU A 481 3.29 -0.11 -11.92
N ALA A 482 3.23 -0.67 -13.12
CA ALA A 482 4.41 -1.15 -13.86
C ALA A 482 5.43 -0.03 -14.10
N SER A 483 4.97 1.17 -14.47
CA SER A 483 5.84 2.33 -14.71
C SER A 483 6.67 2.73 -13.48
N SER A 484 6.21 2.39 -12.28
CA SER A 484 6.93 2.65 -11.02
C SER A 484 8.13 1.71 -10.81
N PHE A 485 8.12 0.53 -11.44
CA PHE A 485 9.17 -0.49 -11.30
C PHE A 485 10.09 -0.60 -12.51
N VAL A 486 9.63 -0.22 -13.70
CA VAL A 486 10.48 -0.14 -14.90
C VAL A 486 11.39 1.09 -14.79
N PRO A 487 12.73 0.95 -14.84
CA PRO A 487 13.63 2.11 -14.79
C PRO A 487 13.38 3.06 -15.96
N TRP A 488 13.28 4.36 -15.67
CA TRP A 488 13.19 5.39 -16.71
C TRP A 488 14.59 5.92 -17.03
N ARG A 489 15.15 5.60 -18.18
CA ARG A 489 16.47 6.05 -18.62
C ARG A 489 16.42 7.21 -19.59
N ASN A 490 15.39 7.21 -20.43
CA ASN A 490 14.97 8.26 -21.32
C ASN A 490 13.54 7.95 -21.81
N PRO A 491 12.84 8.93 -22.44
CA PRO A 491 11.45 8.73 -22.85
C PRO A 491 11.28 7.59 -23.86
N VAL A 492 12.17 7.51 -24.85
CA VAL A 492 12.07 6.52 -25.96
C VAL A 492 12.23 5.11 -25.44
N GLU A 493 13.20 4.86 -24.58
CA GLU A 493 13.44 3.53 -24.00
C GLU A 493 12.27 3.12 -23.10
N HIS A 494 11.78 4.03 -22.25
CA HIS A 494 10.63 3.77 -21.39
C HIS A 494 9.39 3.41 -22.22
N LEU A 495 9.10 4.19 -23.25
CA LEU A 495 7.96 3.96 -24.13
C LEU A 495 8.07 2.61 -24.87
N ASN A 496 9.27 2.24 -25.36
CA ASN A 496 9.51 0.96 -26.02
C ASN A 496 9.27 -0.25 -25.10
N VAL A 497 9.55 -0.11 -23.80
CA VAL A 497 9.22 -1.15 -22.82
C VAL A 497 7.71 -1.19 -22.58
N MET A 498 7.06 -0.03 -22.39
CA MET A 498 5.62 0.03 -22.12
C MET A 498 4.75 -0.39 -23.30
N ARG A 499 5.19 -0.24 -24.54
CA ARG A 499 4.53 -0.85 -25.73
C ARG A 499 4.45 -2.37 -25.66
N GLN A 500 5.31 -3.00 -24.88
CA GLN A 500 5.34 -4.43 -24.65
C GLN A 500 4.72 -4.81 -23.29
N PHE A 501 3.89 -3.94 -22.74
CA PHE A 501 3.24 -4.15 -21.44
C PHE A 501 2.53 -5.51 -21.32
N PRO A 502 1.81 -6.04 -22.35
CA PRO A 502 1.19 -7.37 -22.30
C PRO A 502 2.17 -8.53 -22.08
N HIS A 503 3.44 -8.32 -22.35
CA HIS A 503 4.51 -9.31 -22.24
C HIS A 503 5.34 -9.20 -20.95
N LEU A 504 4.96 -8.32 -20.03
CA LEU A 504 5.68 -8.13 -18.76
C LEU A 504 5.21 -9.13 -17.70
N SER A 505 6.15 -9.63 -16.92
CA SER A 505 5.87 -10.25 -15.63
C SER A 505 6.84 -9.71 -14.57
N MET A 506 6.44 -9.77 -13.31
CA MET A 506 7.23 -9.24 -12.21
C MET A 506 7.32 -10.25 -11.07
N VAL A 507 8.54 -10.44 -10.56
CA VAL A 507 8.78 -11.13 -9.29
C VAL A 507 9.04 -10.09 -8.22
N ARG A 508 8.19 -10.08 -7.20
CA ARG A 508 8.37 -9.30 -5.97
C ARG A 508 9.27 -10.04 -5.01
N VAL A 509 10.17 -9.31 -4.39
CA VAL A 509 11.08 -9.77 -3.34
C VAL A 509 10.68 -9.08 -2.05
N MET A 510 9.88 -9.76 -1.23
CA MET A 510 9.38 -9.24 0.04
C MET A 510 10.33 -9.61 1.16
N LEU A 511 10.93 -8.62 1.81
CA LEU A 511 11.88 -8.78 2.90
C LEU A 511 11.16 -8.85 4.26
N ARG A 512 11.48 -9.84 5.08
CA ARG A 512 11.24 -9.75 6.53
C ARG A 512 12.35 -8.88 7.12
N ASP A 513 12.05 -7.59 7.34
CA ASP A 513 13.03 -6.61 7.82
C ASP A 513 13.38 -6.83 9.31
N ARG A 514 14.68 -6.80 9.60
CA ARG A 514 15.25 -6.85 10.95
C ARG A 514 15.40 -5.45 11.53
N GLY A 515 15.80 -4.48 10.70
CA GLY A 515 15.86 -3.06 11.06
C GLY A 515 14.47 -2.51 11.34
N ALA A 516 14.41 -1.54 12.24
CA ALA A 516 13.15 -0.90 12.58
C ALA A 516 13.23 0.61 12.35
N GLY A 517 12.15 1.15 11.81
CA GLY A 517 11.94 2.58 11.70
C GLY A 517 11.06 3.14 12.82
N GLU A 518 10.52 4.31 12.58
CA GLU A 518 9.58 4.96 13.48
C GLU A 518 8.52 5.79 12.74
N VAL A 519 7.35 5.91 13.37
CA VAL A 519 6.33 6.88 12.99
C VAL A 519 6.45 8.07 13.93
N VAL A 520 6.72 9.24 13.37
CA VAL A 520 6.81 10.52 14.08
C VAL A 520 5.64 11.41 13.69
N MET A 521 5.43 12.49 14.43
CA MET A 521 4.44 13.51 14.09
C MET A 521 5.13 14.63 13.31
N ASP A 522 4.56 15.05 12.19
CA ASP A 522 5.00 16.27 11.51
C ASP A 522 4.47 17.54 12.21
N ALA A 523 4.79 18.72 11.69
CA ALA A 523 4.39 20.01 12.26
C ALA A 523 2.86 20.22 12.25
N ALA A 524 2.13 19.52 11.38
CA ALA A 524 0.67 19.54 11.34
C ALA A 524 0.01 18.52 12.29
N GLY A 525 0.82 17.73 13.03
CA GLY A 525 0.33 16.67 13.90
C GLY A 525 -0.12 15.41 13.14
N GLU A 526 0.36 15.23 11.92
CA GLU A 526 0.06 14.05 11.09
C GLU A 526 1.26 13.07 11.07
N PRO A 527 1.04 11.76 10.87
CA PRO A 527 2.13 10.79 10.91
C PRO A 527 3.10 10.99 9.74
N SER A 528 4.39 10.97 10.04
CA SER A 528 5.50 10.89 9.10
C SER A 528 6.35 9.66 9.40
N VAL A 529 6.98 9.08 8.38
CA VAL A 529 7.66 7.79 8.48
C VAL A 529 9.16 7.95 8.27
N ARG A 530 9.93 7.61 9.29
CA ARG A 530 11.38 7.48 9.24
C ARG A 530 11.77 6.02 9.17
N TYR A 531 12.33 5.63 8.05
CA TYR A 531 12.74 4.26 7.82
C TYR A 531 13.95 4.21 6.88
N GLU A 532 14.90 3.36 7.21
CA GLU A 532 16.04 3.03 6.37
C GLU A 532 16.39 1.57 6.54
N LEU A 533 16.70 0.89 5.42
CA LEU A 533 17.16 -0.50 5.43
C LEU A 533 18.45 -0.64 6.24
N ALA A 534 18.47 -1.54 7.21
CA ALA A 534 19.70 -1.96 7.88
C ALA A 534 20.65 -2.69 6.90
N GLU A 535 21.93 -2.73 7.22
CA GLU A 535 22.93 -3.36 6.32
C GLU A 535 22.64 -4.86 6.10
N ALA A 536 22.24 -5.58 7.15
CA ALA A 536 21.83 -6.99 7.03
C ALA A 536 20.61 -7.15 6.10
N ASP A 537 19.64 -6.23 6.19
CA ASP A 537 18.45 -6.21 5.35
C ASP A 537 18.81 -5.93 3.87
N ARG A 538 19.78 -5.05 3.62
CA ARG A 538 20.30 -4.80 2.28
C ARG A 538 20.98 -6.04 1.68
N ALA A 539 21.72 -6.79 2.50
CA ALA A 539 22.35 -8.05 2.07
C ALA A 539 21.32 -9.11 1.69
N HIS A 540 20.26 -9.29 2.52
CA HIS A 540 19.18 -10.21 2.22
C HIS A 540 18.40 -9.79 0.96
N LEU A 541 18.12 -8.51 0.83
CA LEU A 541 17.40 -7.99 -0.34
C LEU A 541 18.22 -8.17 -1.62
N ARG A 542 19.55 -8.00 -1.56
CA ARG A 542 20.45 -8.27 -2.68
C ARG A 542 20.36 -9.72 -3.13
N THR A 543 20.51 -10.69 -2.19
CA THR A 543 20.33 -12.12 -2.50
C THR A 543 18.96 -12.39 -3.12
N GLY A 544 17.91 -11.74 -2.60
CA GLY A 544 16.57 -11.87 -3.12
C GLY A 544 16.40 -11.36 -4.55
N VAL A 545 16.95 -10.18 -4.86
CA VAL A 545 16.89 -9.60 -6.22
C VAL A 545 17.70 -10.45 -7.20
N ASP A 546 18.86 -10.93 -6.83
CA ASP A 546 19.68 -11.83 -7.65
C ASP A 546 18.93 -13.12 -8.00
N THR A 547 18.25 -13.69 -7.01
CA THR A 547 17.43 -14.90 -7.23
C THR A 547 16.19 -14.59 -8.07
N ALA A 548 15.53 -13.44 -7.89
CA ALA A 548 14.40 -13.05 -8.73
C ALA A 548 14.79 -12.87 -10.20
N VAL A 549 15.99 -12.35 -10.47
CA VAL A 549 16.55 -12.28 -11.83
C VAL A 549 16.78 -13.68 -12.40
N LYS A 550 17.37 -14.60 -11.62
CA LYS A 550 17.58 -16.01 -12.04
C LYS A 550 16.24 -16.72 -12.30
N ILE A 551 15.22 -16.51 -11.47
CA ILE A 551 13.87 -17.06 -11.67
C ILE A 551 13.29 -16.59 -13.00
N LEU A 552 13.38 -15.29 -13.31
CA LEU A 552 12.85 -14.74 -14.56
C LEU A 552 13.63 -15.24 -15.79
N GLU A 553 14.95 -15.35 -15.72
CA GLU A 553 15.78 -15.92 -16.77
C GLU A 553 15.41 -17.39 -17.03
N ALA A 554 15.34 -18.20 -15.98
CA ALA A 554 14.98 -19.62 -16.07
C ALA A 554 13.52 -19.83 -16.56
N ALA A 555 12.63 -18.87 -16.28
CA ALA A 555 11.28 -18.86 -16.84
C ALA A 555 11.24 -18.53 -18.34
N GLY A 556 12.31 -17.95 -18.92
CA GLY A 556 12.44 -17.62 -20.34
C GLY A 556 12.25 -16.14 -20.66
N ALA A 557 12.50 -15.24 -19.71
CA ALA A 557 12.51 -13.80 -19.98
C ALA A 557 13.60 -13.44 -20.99
N ARG A 558 13.26 -12.60 -21.97
CA ARG A 558 14.19 -12.10 -23.01
C ARG A 558 14.96 -10.86 -22.58
N ARG A 559 14.43 -10.10 -21.63
CA ARG A 559 15.05 -8.92 -21.05
C ARG A 559 14.58 -8.80 -19.60
N ILE A 560 15.47 -8.45 -18.70
CA ILE A 560 15.17 -8.35 -17.26
C ILE A 560 15.67 -7.02 -16.73
N PHE A 561 14.84 -6.37 -15.92
CA PHE A 561 15.13 -5.12 -15.22
C PHE A 561 15.04 -5.34 -13.71
N THR A 562 15.88 -4.64 -12.96
CA THR A 562 15.76 -4.53 -11.50
C THR A 562 15.31 -3.13 -11.10
N GLY A 563 14.90 -2.93 -9.86
CA GLY A 563 14.44 -1.63 -9.36
C GLY A 563 15.52 -0.54 -9.25
N GLN A 564 16.78 -0.83 -9.63
CA GLN A 564 17.87 0.13 -9.61
C GLN A 564 17.90 0.97 -10.89
N GLN A 565 17.79 2.28 -10.74
CA GLN A 565 17.83 3.23 -11.87
C GLN A 565 19.15 3.14 -12.66
N ARG A 566 20.27 2.79 -12.00
CA ARG A 566 21.62 2.72 -12.59
C ARG A 566 22.09 1.31 -12.92
N GLY A 567 21.33 0.27 -12.54
CA GLY A 567 21.74 -1.14 -12.66
C GLY A 567 21.82 -1.67 -14.10
N GLY A 568 21.16 -0.98 -15.01
CA GLY A 568 21.04 -1.47 -16.38
C GLY A 568 19.92 -2.50 -16.53
N ASP A 569 19.97 -3.23 -17.63
CA ASP A 569 19.13 -4.38 -17.93
C ASP A 569 20.00 -5.58 -18.32
N TYR A 570 19.39 -6.73 -18.24
CA TYR A 570 19.99 -7.99 -18.62
C TYR A 570 19.22 -8.57 -19.82
N VAL A 571 19.95 -8.92 -20.86
CA VAL A 571 19.47 -9.67 -22.03
C VAL A 571 20.19 -11.00 -22.02
N PRO A 572 19.51 -12.12 -21.73
CA PRO A 572 20.11 -13.45 -21.74
C PRO A 572 20.81 -13.75 -23.08
N GLY A 573 22.04 -14.23 -23.01
CA GLY A 573 22.85 -14.53 -24.20
C GLY A 573 23.76 -13.38 -24.69
N ASP A 574 23.47 -12.11 -24.37
CA ASP A 574 24.33 -10.99 -24.78
C ASP A 574 25.62 -10.88 -23.94
N ARG A 575 25.51 -11.22 -22.66
CA ARG A 575 26.61 -11.19 -21.71
C ARG A 575 26.33 -12.13 -20.53
N PRO A 576 27.38 -12.52 -19.75
CA PRO A 576 27.20 -13.34 -18.57
C PRO A 576 26.26 -12.68 -17.54
N LEU A 577 25.36 -13.46 -16.95
CA LEU A 577 24.47 -13.01 -15.88
C LEU A 577 25.25 -12.37 -14.72
N GLU A 578 26.37 -12.96 -14.35
CA GLU A 578 27.21 -12.49 -13.23
C GLU A 578 27.68 -11.04 -13.42
N GLU A 579 28.02 -10.65 -14.65
CA GLU A 579 28.40 -9.27 -14.97
C GLU A 579 27.23 -8.28 -14.74
N PHE A 580 26.00 -8.70 -15.06
CA PHE A 580 24.82 -7.90 -14.77
C PHE A 580 24.57 -7.79 -13.25
N LEU A 581 24.66 -8.90 -12.51
CA LEU A 581 24.48 -8.90 -11.06
C LEU A 581 25.51 -8.01 -10.35
N GLN A 582 26.76 -8.03 -10.77
CA GLN A 582 27.81 -7.14 -10.24
C GLN A 582 27.46 -5.66 -10.49
N ARG A 583 26.93 -5.31 -11.65
CA ARG A 583 26.48 -3.94 -11.95
C ARG A 583 25.26 -3.53 -11.10
N SER A 584 24.30 -4.45 -10.90
CA SER A 584 23.17 -4.25 -10.00
C SER A 584 23.65 -3.99 -8.57
N HIS A 585 24.61 -4.78 -8.08
CA HIS A 585 25.21 -4.58 -6.77
C HIS A 585 25.92 -3.21 -6.65
N ALA A 586 26.69 -2.83 -7.67
CA ALA A 586 27.36 -1.52 -7.72
C ALA A 586 26.38 -0.34 -7.80
N ALA A 587 25.17 -0.55 -8.34
CA ALA A 587 24.11 0.47 -8.36
C ALA A 587 23.50 0.71 -6.97
N GLY A 588 23.60 -0.26 -6.06
CA GLY A 588 23.31 -0.15 -4.64
C GLY A 588 21.88 -0.46 -4.23
N TYR A 589 21.67 -0.61 -2.92
CA TYR A 589 20.40 -0.95 -2.26
C TYR A 589 20.02 0.08 -1.19
N GLY A 590 20.70 1.21 -1.14
CA GLY A 590 20.47 2.30 -0.21
C GLY A 590 19.42 3.31 -0.69
N VAL A 591 19.35 4.43 0.05
CA VAL A 591 18.46 5.54 -0.25
C VAL A 591 18.73 6.12 -1.65
N GLY A 592 17.69 6.21 -2.46
CA GLY A 592 17.77 6.74 -3.84
C GLY A 592 18.52 5.83 -4.83
N GLU A 593 18.81 4.58 -4.47
CA GLU A 593 19.54 3.61 -5.30
C GLU A 593 18.61 2.58 -5.91
N ILE A 594 17.67 2.06 -5.13
CA ILE A 594 16.67 1.09 -5.57
C ILE A 594 15.24 1.61 -5.31
N ALA A 595 14.29 1.19 -6.14
CA ALA A 595 12.87 1.41 -5.87
C ALA A 595 12.36 0.36 -4.89
N LEU A 596 11.80 0.80 -3.76
CA LEU A 596 11.16 -0.05 -2.77
C LEU A 596 9.71 0.36 -2.56
N GLY A 597 8.84 -0.62 -2.35
CA GLY A 597 7.47 -0.44 -1.90
C GLY A 597 7.23 -1.11 -0.56
N ALA A 598 6.19 -0.69 0.16
CA ALA A 598 5.72 -1.36 1.37
C ALA A 598 4.23 -1.11 1.58
N SER A 599 3.51 -2.13 2.05
CA SER A 599 2.07 -2.06 2.34
C SER A 599 1.71 -2.60 3.72
N ASP A 600 2.68 -3.13 4.47
CA ASP A 600 2.47 -3.84 5.73
C ASP A 600 3.11 -3.09 6.92
N PRO A 601 2.60 -1.91 7.33
CA PRO A 601 3.15 -1.20 8.48
C PRO A 601 2.77 -1.93 9.78
N MET A 602 3.80 -2.35 10.55
CA MET A 602 3.68 -3.21 11.73
C MET A 602 4.41 -2.66 12.94
N SER A 603 4.07 -3.16 14.13
CA SER A 603 4.86 -3.08 15.37
C SER A 603 4.96 -1.69 16.02
N THR A 604 4.26 -0.68 15.54
CA THR A 604 4.36 0.70 16.04
C THR A 604 3.67 0.97 17.39
N ALA A 605 2.91 -0.01 17.91
CA ALA A 605 2.36 -0.05 19.26
C ALA A 605 2.43 -1.50 19.78
N ARG A 606 3.59 -2.14 19.61
CA ARG A 606 3.78 -3.59 19.75
C ARG A 606 3.42 -4.14 21.11
N MET A 607 2.86 -5.34 21.11
CA MET A 607 2.69 -6.18 22.28
C MET A 607 4.04 -6.69 22.80
N ALA A 608 4.18 -6.82 24.11
CA ALA A 608 5.35 -7.39 24.75
C ALA A 608 5.04 -7.91 26.15
N SER A 609 5.96 -8.68 26.73
CA SER A 609 5.85 -9.21 28.11
C SER A 609 5.95 -8.16 29.22
N SER A 610 6.35 -6.92 28.91
CA SER A 610 6.46 -5.83 29.88
C SER A 610 6.41 -4.46 29.19
N GLU A 611 6.03 -3.42 29.94
CA GLU A 611 6.02 -2.03 29.46
C GLU A 611 7.39 -1.50 29.04
N ARG A 612 8.49 -2.09 29.53
CA ARG A 612 9.86 -1.76 29.12
C ARG A 612 10.19 -2.24 27.69
N ARG A 613 9.36 -3.10 27.11
CA ARG A 613 9.60 -3.73 25.81
C ARG A 613 8.56 -3.41 24.75
N GLY A 614 7.39 -2.89 25.13
CA GLY A 614 6.30 -2.58 24.20
C GLY A 614 5.23 -1.67 24.81
N ALA A 615 4.35 -1.16 23.95
CA ALA A 615 3.26 -0.27 24.33
C ALA A 615 2.07 -1.02 24.95
N ALA A 616 1.86 -2.27 24.55
CA ALA A 616 0.73 -3.10 24.99
C ALA A 616 1.20 -4.43 25.59
N ASN A 617 0.37 -4.98 26.46
CA ASN A 617 0.56 -6.30 27.04
C ASN A 617 0.24 -7.42 26.01
N PRO A 618 0.47 -8.71 26.33
CA PRO A 618 0.22 -9.81 25.39
C PRO A 618 -1.25 -9.98 24.96
N GLU A 619 -2.19 -9.32 25.63
CA GLU A 619 -3.62 -9.28 25.27
C GLU A 619 -3.99 -8.00 24.51
N GLY A 620 -3.01 -7.21 24.09
CA GLY A 620 -3.19 -5.97 23.34
C GLY A 620 -3.61 -4.76 24.14
N ALA A 621 -3.79 -4.85 25.48
CA ALA A 621 -4.16 -3.72 26.31
C ALA A 621 -2.94 -2.82 26.59
N LEU A 622 -3.11 -1.49 26.48
CA LEU A 622 -2.06 -0.55 26.85
C LEU A 622 -1.71 -0.68 28.34
N TRP A 623 -0.41 -0.52 28.67
CA TRP A 623 0.06 -0.63 30.03
C TRP A 623 -0.46 0.48 30.95
N ASP A 624 -0.53 1.70 30.43
CA ASP A 624 -0.95 2.91 31.15
C ASP A 624 -2.47 3.16 31.12
N VAL A 625 -3.20 2.60 30.13
CA VAL A 625 -4.65 2.75 29.96
C VAL A 625 -5.27 1.40 29.60
N PRO A 626 -5.50 0.48 30.58
CA PRO A 626 -5.82 -0.92 30.34
C PRO A 626 -7.15 -1.20 29.62
N ASN A 627 -8.06 -0.21 29.54
CA ASN A 627 -9.29 -0.31 28.75
C ASN A 627 -9.15 0.21 27.32
N VAL A 628 -7.93 0.50 26.88
CA VAL A 628 -7.58 0.71 25.46
C VAL A 628 -6.84 -0.53 24.96
N VAL A 629 -7.36 -1.17 23.92
CA VAL A 629 -6.82 -2.42 23.34
C VAL A 629 -6.42 -2.17 21.90
N ILE A 630 -5.22 -2.57 21.51
CA ILE A 630 -4.75 -2.48 20.13
C ILE A 630 -5.21 -3.72 19.34
N ALA A 631 -5.76 -3.50 18.15
CA ALA A 631 -6.30 -4.57 17.31
C ALA A 631 -5.96 -4.39 15.82
N ASP A 632 -4.76 -3.93 15.50
CA ASP A 632 -4.24 -3.85 14.13
C ASP A 632 -2.78 -4.28 14.05
N ALA A 633 -2.16 -4.18 12.88
CA ALA A 633 -0.78 -4.61 12.68
C ALA A 633 0.25 -3.88 13.57
N SER A 634 -0.09 -2.73 14.15
CA SER A 634 0.78 -2.02 15.09
C SER A 634 1.08 -2.82 16.37
N MET A 635 0.19 -3.77 16.74
CA MET A 635 0.37 -4.63 17.92
C MET A 635 1.40 -5.75 17.72
N LEU A 636 1.77 -6.09 16.47
CA LEU A 636 2.68 -7.20 16.19
C LEU A 636 4.03 -6.99 16.85
N PRO A 637 4.66 -8.04 17.44
CA PRO A 637 5.95 -7.90 18.12
C PRO A 637 7.11 -7.51 17.21
N THR A 638 7.13 -8.06 15.98
CA THR A 638 8.09 -7.77 14.90
C THR A 638 7.43 -8.01 13.54
N ALA A 639 8.19 -7.87 12.44
CA ALA A 639 7.75 -8.23 11.11
C ALA A 639 7.28 -9.69 11.05
N SER A 640 6.08 -9.91 10.47
CA SER A 640 5.43 -11.24 10.42
C SER A 640 6.05 -12.21 9.41
N GLY A 641 6.92 -11.73 8.52
CA GLY A 641 7.53 -12.54 7.45
C GLY A 641 6.55 -13.00 6.37
N VAL A 642 5.27 -12.67 6.50
CA VAL A 642 4.17 -12.91 5.56
C VAL A 642 3.22 -11.72 5.61
N HIS A 643 2.36 -11.55 4.60
CA HIS A 643 1.31 -10.54 4.66
C HIS A 643 0.42 -10.74 5.90
N PRO A 644 0.24 -9.70 6.75
CA PRO A 644 -0.19 -9.89 8.14
C PRO A 644 -1.70 -10.01 8.34
N ILE A 645 -2.55 -9.90 7.31
CA ILE A 645 -4.02 -9.79 7.48
C ILE A 645 -4.59 -10.90 8.39
N GLY A 646 -4.34 -12.17 8.06
CA GLY A 646 -4.87 -13.30 8.83
C GLY A 646 -4.35 -13.33 10.27
N VAL A 647 -3.08 -13.00 10.45
CA VAL A 647 -2.43 -12.94 11.76
C VAL A 647 -3.01 -11.81 12.63
N VAL A 648 -3.22 -10.64 12.04
CA VAL A 648 -3.87 -9.49 12.72
C VAL A 648 -5.29 -9.86 13.12
N GLN A 649 -6.05 -10.51 12.25
CA GLN A 649 -7.40 -10.96 12.56
C GLN A 649 -7.42 -11.96 13.73
N ALA A 650 -6.52 -12.95 13.74
CA ALA A 650 -6.45 -13.95 14.81
C ALA A 650 -6.06 -13.34 16.16
N LEU A 651 -5.09 -12.45 16.18
CA LEU A 651 -4.71 -11.74 17.42
C LEU A 651 -5.81 -10.79 17.88
N ALA A 652 -6.48 -10.09 16.97
CA ALA A 652 -7.61 -9.21 17.30
C ALA A 652 -8.80 -10.00 17.85
N LEU A 653 -9.06 -11.18 17.29
CA LEU A 653 -10.08 -12.11 17.80
C LEU A 653 -9.83 -12.49 19.28
N ARG A 654 -8.60 -12.89 19.59
CA ARG A 654 -8.17 -13.24 20.94
C ARG A 654 -8.26 -12.03 21.89
N ASN A 655 -7.74 -10.90 21.48
CA ASN A 655 -7.71 -9.67 22.28
C ASN A 655 -9.12 -9.12 22.54
N ALA A 656 -10.02 -9.18 21.55
CA ALA A 656 -11.41 -8.76 21.71
C ALA A 656 -12.19 -9.67 22.65
N ARG A 657 -11.95 -11.00 22.62
CA ARG A 657 -12.54 -11.97 23.58
C ARG A 657 -12.08 -11.68 25.01
N ALA A 658 -10.79 -11.39 25.21
CA ALA A 658 -10.26 -11.01 26.51
C ALA A 658 -10.89 -9.71 27.01
N LEU A 659 -11.07 -8.70 26.13
CA LEU A 659 -11.73 -7.45 26.48
C LEU A 659 -13.20 -7.68 26.85
N ALA A 660 -13.94 -8.46 26.08
CA ALA A 660 -15.35 -8.78 26.36
C ALA A 660 -15.52 -9.45 27.72
N ALA A 661 -14.65 -10.41 28.05
CA ALA A 661 -14.65 -11.05 29.36
C ALA A 661 -14.42 -10.06 30.50
N ARG A 662 -13.47 -9.13 30.36
CA ARG A 662 -13.20 -8.09 31.36
C ARG A 662 -14.32 -7.05 31.54
N LEU A 663 -15.09 -6.77 30.49
CA LEU A 663 -16.21 -5.83 30.57
C LEU A 663 -17.49 -6.42 31.16
N LYS A 664 -17.61 -7.76 31.17
CA LYS A 664 -18.73 -8.48 31.76
C LYS A 664 -18.49 -8.91 33.21
N ALA A 665 -17.23 -8.96 33.64
CA ALA A 665 -16.84 -9.24 35.03
C ALA A 665 -17.03 -7.99 35.90
#